data_d2398104a0bd4a0567a06918ca3dc579
#
_entry.id   d2398104a0bd4a0567a06918ca3dc579
#
_cell.length_a   1.000
_cell.length_b   1.000
_cell.length_c   1.000
_cell.angle_alpha   90.00
_cell.angle_beta   90.00
_cell.angle_gamma   90.00
#
_symmetry.space_group_name_H-M   'P 1'
#
loop_
_entity.id
_entity.type
_entity.pdbx_description
1 polymer ?
#
loop_
_entity_poly.entity_id
_entity_poly.type
_entity_poly.pdbx_seq_one_letter_code
_entity_poly.pdbx_strand_id
1 'polypeptide(L)'
;MVKAQAHLSFIIYHLLFIIYYLLFKLSCHVIFYENGAKRMRPVLTAAEYRNLRNSKRQQNLVEAVRKGDNSMKHRLLQMNYSCIPSADMLLKGCKTPSTTVGMDVDFDTTAPDYEQKMAAAPQMVLAKKDELGLLMLERSARKGYHIVFRRHFLDGIAEGKILENQEMNLRWASDLLGVKFDEGAKDITRVFFSTTADEESLLFLDESLFEQKAAQESEGKQAADGDNGKQAADGDNGKQAVKDSPDTASSKETLSYNGIPFDKIVMKYLELFNDGKLPAEGDRNVKTFELAITLRSICDYSQAKLEKVIPRFDNFPETEWQHTIESALKEPRKGMPYRLRQVLSALQKEGKIAVTGGTHDTPPAMPKRLPKLLSLLTSKVPQIYKPAVCEGVFPALGVHMHGVKFRYWDNVEHEPTFMNVLIAPMSIGKGAIKKPIDFILADIKEADKPNRLREAEWKRKNPSSKTKAKDPRPTDICIQILIDNLTDAVFNQRVVDAHENGQRFIYTRVDEVEQLKKVTSKGTVDEVSILIRKAFDNAEHGQERVGADSITGIAPLRWNFNASTTIPNAHRFFQKAVNDGTLSRLNLSTIIKPKAEYTPNSKNGIVNVDSSLPIFGIYDEKFAEQLQPFLYRLNSANGLIECPQALKLAKELTAENDRRATLYESDAYRILSYRANVIAYLKAMVLYVAQDYKWTKEIADYVRWSEQMDLWCKMRFFGSQLEEEIQAEQQQVTAAPQNLLALLPGEFTYEQYLRMRQQQGKRGDGKGTLRCWKHRGYIEYDEVTSMWRKM
;
A
#
# COMPACT_ATOMS: atom_id res chain seq x y z
N MET A 1 24.93 -22.39 -13.96
CA MET A 1 24.54 -21.60 -12.77
C MET A 1 24.67 -20.08 -12.98
N VAL A 2 25.83 -19.53 -13.35
CA VAL A 2 26.05 -18.07 -13.51
C VAL A 2 25.08 -17.41 -14.52
N LYS A 3 24.79 -18.04 -15.66
CA LYS A 3 23.83 -17.54 -16.65
C LYS A 3 22.36 -17.57 -16.17
N ALA A 4 21.99 -18.55 -15.36
CA ALA A 4 20.64 -18.64 -14.79
C ALA A 4 20.43 -17.60 -13.69
N GLN A 5 21.46 -17.31 -12.91
CA GLN A 5 21.44 -16.30 -11.86
C GLN A 5 21.39 -14.87 -12.41
N ALA A 6 22.10 -14.61 -13.52
CA ALA A 6 22.02 -13.35 -14.24
C ALA A 6 20.63 -13.14 -14.89
N HIS A 7 20.02 -14.22 -15.40
CA HIS A 7 18.68 -14.17 -15.99
C HIS A 7 17.59 -13.95 -14.93
N LEU A 8 17.71 -14.57 -13.77
CA LEU A 8 16.80 -14.41 -12.64
C LEU A 8 16.90 -12.99 -12.03
N SER A 9 18.12 -12.47 -11.87
CA SER A 9 18.34 -11.08 -11.44
C SER A 9 17.77 -10.08 -12.44
N PHE A 10 17.87 -10.37 -13.73
CA PHE A 10 17.30 -9.54 -14.79
C PHE A 10 15.76 -9.56 -14.78
N ILE A 11 15.14 -10.73 -14.58
CA ILE A 11 13.68 -10.88 -14.45
C ILE A 11 13.17 -10.16 -13.20
N ILE A 12 13.86 -10.29 -12.07
CA ILE A 12 13.49 -9.60 -10.82
C ILE A 12 13.65 -8.08 -10.96
N TYR A 13 14.71 -7.62 -11.62
CA TYR A 13 14.91 -6.19 -11.90
C TYR A 13 13.83 -5.64 -12.84
N HIS A 14 13.42 -6.43 -13.85
CA HIS A 14 12.32 -6.06 -14.76
C HIS A 14 10.95 -6.07 -14.09
N LEU A 15 10.66 -7.04 -13.22
CA LEU A 15 9.41 -7.09 -12.45
C LEU A 15 9.31 -5.95 -11.43
N LEU A 16 10.37 -5.67 -10.70
CA LEU A 16 10.44 -4.52 -9.79
C LEU A 16 10.29 -3.20 -10.56
N PHE A 17 10.82 -3.13 -11.76
CA PHE A 17 10.75 -1.97 -12.62
C PHE A 17 9.33 -1.78 -13.21
N ILE A 18 8.66 -2.85 -13.64
CA ILE A 18 7.27 -2.81 -14.12
C ILE A 18 6.31 -2.37 -13.00
N ILE A 19 6.50 -2.87 -11.79
CA ILE A 19 5.69 -2.49 -10.62
C ILE A 19 5.95 -1.03 -10.24
N TYR A 20 7.21 -0.59 -10.25
CA TYR A 20 7.58 0.80 -10.01
C TYR A 20 7.01 1.72 -11.10
N TYR A 21 7.02 1.27 -12.35
CA TYR A 21 6.56 2.00 -13.51
C TYR A 21 5.03 2.12 -13.60
N LEU A 22 4.30 1.08 -13.23
CA LEU A 22 2.83 1.10 -13.13
C LEU A 22 2.32 2.01 -12.01
N LEU A 23 3.14 2.20 -10.96
CA LEU A 23 2.83 3.10 -9.84
C LEU A 23 3.25 4.56 -10.10
N PHE A 24 4.22 4.80 -11.03
CA PHE A 24 4.80 6.13 -11.23
C PHE A 24 4.89 6.46 -12.73
N LYS A 25 3.98 7.28 -13.24
CA LYS A 25 3.96 7.80 -14.63
C LYS A 25 5.11 8.78 -14.86
N LEU A 26 6.35 8.28 -14.90
CA LEU A 26 7.53 9.10 -15.14
C LEU A 26 7.60 9.55 -16.61
N SER A 27 8.05 10.77 -16.83
CA SER A 27 8.06 11.41 -18.16
C SER A 27 9.45 11.44 -18.79
N CYS A 28 10.52 11.16 -18.05
CA CYS A 28 11.90 11.23 -18.53
C CYS A 28 12.50 9.82 -18.63
N HIS A 29 12.94 9.42 -19.82
CA HIS A 29 13.50 8.09 -20.10
C HIS A 29 14.81 8.16 -20.86
N VAL A 30 15.77 7.32 -20.46
CA VAL A 30 16.96 7.04 -21.24
C VAL A 30 16.72 5.84 -22.17
N ILE A 31 17.19 5.95 -23.41
CA ILE A 31 17.05 4.92 -24.43
C ILE A 31 18.33 4.08 -24.48
N PHE A 32 18.19 2.78 -24.47
CA PHE A 32 19.28 1.83 -24.64
C PHE A 32 18.91 0.74 -25.64
N TYR A 33 19.93 0.01 -26.14
CA TYR A 33 19.73 -1.09 -27.07
C TYR A 33 19.86 -2.42 -26.34
N GLU A 34 18.87 -3.27 -26.54
CA GLU A 34 18.87 -4.63 -26.04
C GLU A 34 18.26 -5.58 -27.07
N ASN A 35 18.98 -6.65 -27.41
CA ASN A 35 18.57 -7.63 -28.43
C ASN A 35 18.14 -7.00 -29.77
N GLY A 36 18.86 -5.95 -30.21
CA GLY A 36 18.61 -5.26 -31.47
C GLY A 36 17.43 -4.27 -31.46
N ALA A 37 16.73 -4.11 -30.34
CA ALA A 37 15.63 -3.19 -30.18
C ALA A 37 15.98 -2.01 -29.23
N LYS A 38 15.36 -0.83 -29.48
CA LYS A 38 15.42 0.31 -28.57
C LYS A 38 14.43 0.12 -27.43
N ARG A 39 14.95 0.14 -26.20
CA ARG A 39 14.17 0.07 -24.97
C ARG A 39 14.31 1.35 -24.16
N MET A 40 13.38 1.60 -23.28
CA MET A 40 13.29 2.78 -22.43
C MET A 40 13.52 2.40 -20.97
N ARG A 41 14.32 3.19 -20.25
CA ARG A 41 14.47 3.10 -18.79
C ARG A 41 14.18 4.46 -18.18
N PRO A 42 13.34 4.58 -17.13
CA PRO A 42 13.10 5.88 -16.49
C PRO A 42 14.37 6.40 -15.83
N VAL A 43 14.47 7.71 -15.79
CA VAL A 43 15.44 8.48 -15.01
C VAL A 43 14.67 9.03 -13.81
N LEU A 44 15.13 8.69 -12.60
CA LEU A 44 14.35 8.86 -11.38
C LEU A 44 14.66 10.16 -10.63
N THR A 45 15.85 10.72 -10.84
CA THR A 45 16.31 11.93 -10.12
C THR A 45 17.12 12.84 -11.01
N ALA A 46 17.13 14.12 -10.67
CA ALA A 46 17.99 15.11 -11.32
C ALA A 46 19.49 14.75 -11.22
N ALA A 47 19.91 14.17 -10.12
CA ALA A 47 21.29 13.70 -9.93
C ALA A 47 21.64 12.57 -10.91
N GLU A 48 20.77 11.56 -11.09
CA GLU A 48 20.96 10.50 -12.09
C GLU A 48 21.00 11.08 -13.51
N TYR A 49 20.11 12.01 -13.83
CA TYR A 49 20.04 12.68 -15.11
C TYR A 49 21.35 13.39 -15.45
N ARG A 50 21.90 14.18 -14.50
CA ARG A 50 23.18 14.87 -14.66
C ARG A 50 24.35 13.89 -14.78
N ASN A 51 24.38 12.81 -13.96
CA ASN A 51 25.46 11.82 -14.02
C ASN A 51 25.53 11.08 -15.35
N LEU A 52 24.38 10.69 -15.94
CA LEU A 52 24.33 10.06 -17.26
C LEU A 52 24.94 10.97 -18.34
N ARG A 53 24.66 12.26 -18.27
CA ARG A 53 25.07 13.29 -19.24
C ARG A 53 26.52 13.73 -19.06
N ASN A 54 27.06 13.69 -17.83
CA ASN A 54 28.42 14.12 -17.52
C ASN A 54 29.44 12.97 -17.56
N SER A 55 29.07 11.79 -18.05
CA SER A 55 30.02 10.70 -18.26
C SER A 55 31.13 11.12 -19.23
N LYS A 56 32.36 10.68 -18.96
CA LYS A 56 33.54 11.00 -19.83
C LYS A 56 33.30 10.62 -21.28
N ARG A 57 32.61 9.51 -21.51
CA ARG A 57 32.22 9.07 -22.85
C ARG A 57 31.30 10.09 -23.54
N GLN A 58 30.28 10.57 -22.82
CA GLN A 58 29.30 11.54 -23.35
C GLN A 58 29.98 12.89 -23.69
N GLN A 59 30.85 13.37 -22.81
CA GLN A 59 31.63 14.59 -23.04
C GLN A 59 32.45 14.51 -24.35
N ASN A 60 33.20 13.44 -24.52
CA ASN A 60 34.01 13.22 -25.73
C ASN A 60 33.16 13.15 -27.01
N LEU A 61 31.96 12.51 -26.92
CA LEU A 61 31.05 12.41 -28.05
C LEU A 61 30.44 13.76 -28.44
N VAL A 62 30.01 14.56 -27.45
CA VAL A 62 29.45 15.91 -27.67
C VAL A 62 30.49 16.80 -28.30
N GLU A 63 31.71 16.78 -27.79
CA GLU A 63 32.86 17.54 -28.34
C GLU A 63 33.16 17.16 -29.80
N ALA A 64 33.18 15.86 -30.11
CA ALA A 64 33.40 15.37 -31.48
C ALA A 64 32.32 15.87 -32.45
N VAL A 65 31.01 15.78 -32.03
CA VAL A 65 29.89 16.29 -32.85
C VAL A 65 29.96 17.79 -33.04
N ARG A 66 30.29 18.57 -32.01
CA ARG A 66 30.46 20.03 -32.09
C ARG A 66 31.64 20.43 -33.00
N LYS A 67 32.69 19.60 -33.09
CA LYS A 67 33.80 19.80 -34.03
C LYS A 67 33.50 19.34 -35.47
N GLY A 68 32.31 18.85 -35.75
CA GLY A 68 31.83 18.52 -37.08
C GLY A 68 31.79 17.03 -37.43
N ASP A 69 32.14 16.12 -36.51
CA ASP A 69 32.00 14.67 -36.73
C ASP A 69 30.55 14.21 -36.54
N ASN A 70 29.78 14.30 -37.59
CA ASN A 70 28.39 13.92 -37.63
C ASN A 70 28.16 12.42 -37.44
N SER A 71 29.15 11.58 -37.70
CA SER A 71 29.02 10.12 -37.51
C SER A 71 28.83 9.74 -36.04
N MET A 72 29.30 10.55 -35.13
CA MET A 72 29.21 10.32 -33.69
C MET A 72 27.84 10.74 -33.11
N LYS A 73 26.99 11.48 -33.83
CA LYS A 73 25.68 11.94 -33.32
C LYS A 73 24.80 10.77 -32.82
N HIS A 74 24.78 9.65 -33.56
CA HIS A 74 23.95 8.50 -33.19
C HIS A 74 24.44 7.72 -31.96
N ARG A 75 25.67 8.02 -31.50
CA ARG A 75 26.27 7.45 -30.28
C ARG A 75 26.01 8.27 -29.02
N LEU A 76 25.51 9.50 -29.17
CA LEU A 76 25.11 10.35 -28.05
C LEU A 76 24.04 9.67 -27.19
N LEU A 77 23.98 10.06 -25.92
CA LEU A 77 22.90 9.68 -25.02
C LEU A 77 21.55 10.01 -25.63
N GLN A 78 20.67 9.04 -25.71
CA GLN A 78 19.35 9.19 -26.29
C GLN A 78 18.30 9.23 -25.19
N MET A 79 17.43 10.22 -25.24
CA MET A 79 16.35 10.43 -24.26
C MET A 79 14.99 10.51 -24.95
N ASN A 80 13.93 10.16 -24.23
CA ASN A 80 12.54 10.42 -24.62
C ASN A 80 11.80 11.07 -23.47
N TYR A 81 10.90 12.02 -23.80
CA TYR A 81 10.14 12.82 -22.83
C TYR A 81 8.63 12.82 -23.12
N SER A 82 8.18 12.21 -24.21
CA SER A 82 6.81 12.38 -24.71
C SER A 82 5.94 11.15 -24.57
N CYS A 83 6.50 9.98 -24.26
CA CYS A 83 5.71 8.75 -24.09
C CYS A 83 6.08 7.96 -22.83
N ILE A 84 5.14 7.12 -22.42
CA ILE A 84 5.26 6.15 -21.34
C ILE A 84 5.42 4.78 -21.98
N PRO A 85 6.49 4.01 -21.71
CA PRO A 85 6.69 2.70 -22.32
C PRO A 85 5.60 1.70 -21.92
N SER A 86 5.35 0.73 -22.79
CA SER A 86 4.57 -0.47 -22.48
C SER A 86 5.35 -1.44 -21.58
N ALA A 87 4.69 -2.51 -21.11
CA ALA A 87 5.27 -3.47 -20.16
C ALA A 87 6.56 -4.16 -20.67
N ASP A 88 6.75 -4.22 -21.99
CA ASP A 88 7.97 -4.77 -22.62
C ASP A 88 9.11 -3.75 -22.76
N MET A 89 8.87 -2.51 -22.33
CA MET A 89 9.84 -1.39 -22.35
C MET A 89 10.29 -0.97 -23.77
N LEU A 90 9.65 -1.44 -24.82
CA LEU A 90 9.98 -1.08 -26.20
C LEU A 90 9.57 0.36 -26.51
N LEU A 91 10.47 1.12 -27.11
CA LEU A 91 10.18 2.45 -27.64
C LEU A 91 9.25 2.36 -28.86
N LYS A 92 9.53 1.44 -29.76
CA LYS A 92 8.75 1.26 -30.99
C LYS A 92 7.34 0.76 -30.66
N GLY A 93 6.34 1.49 -31.15
CA GLY A 93 4.92 1.12 -30.94
C GLY A 93 4.33 1.58 -29.61
N CYS A 94 5.05 2.42 -28.85
CA CYS A 94 4.51 3.06 -27.68
C CYS A 94 3.32 3.98 -28.07
N LYS A 95 2.17 3.81 -27.40
CA LYS A 95 0.92 4.53 -27.69
C LYS A 95 0.42 5.39 -26.52
N THR A 96 1.14 5.41 -25.40
CA THR A 96 0.73 6.16 -24.22
C THR A 96 1.54 7.43 -24.12
N PRO A 97 0.94 8.62 -24.29
CA PRO A 97 1.65 9.89 -24.11
C PRO A 97 1.96 10.13 -22.62
N SER A 98 3.11 10.78 -22.35
CA SER A 98 3.46 11.23 -21.01
C SER A 98 2.79 12.58 -20.68
N THR A 99 2.93 13.02 -19.43
CA THR A 99 2.47 14.35 -18.98
C THR A 99 3.34 15.50 -19.50
N THR A 100 4.37 15.18 -20.29
CA THR A 100 5.30 16.16 -20.87
C THR A 100 5.38 16.02 -22.39
N VAL A 101 5.88 17.04 -23.02
CA VAL A 101 6.12 17.13 -24.46
C VAL A 101 7.56 17.53 -24.68
N GLY A 102 8.28 16.73 -25.48
CA GLY A 102 9.61 17.09 -25.99
C GLY A 102 9.48 17.80 -27.35
N MET A 103 10.11 18.93 -27.49
CA MET A 103 10.14 19.75 -28.71
C MET A 103 11.59 19.93 -29.16
N ASP A 104 11.86 19.73 -30.43
CA ASP A 104 13.15 19.91 -31.07
C ASP A 104 13.03 21.17 -31.96
N VAL A 105 13.89 22.14 -31.71
CA VAL A 105 13.94 23.40 -32.47
C VAL A 105 15.28 23.49 -33.17
N ASP A 106 15.27 23.42 -34.48
CA ASP A 106 16.44 23.52 -35.34
C ASP A 106 16.43 24.84 -36.09
N PHE A 107 17.58 25.53 -36.16
CA PHE A 107 17.76 26.74 -36.96
C PHE A 107 18.55 26.43 -38.24
N ASP A 108 18.24 27.18 -39.30
CA ASP A 108 18.96 27.07 -40.56
C ASP A 108 20.36 27.70 -40.43
N THR A 109 21.38 26.88 -40.47
CA THR A 109 22.80 27.30 -40.37
C THR A 109 23.29 28.13 -41.54
N THR A 110 22.51 28.20 -42.66
CA THR A 110 22.85 29.02 -43.84
C THR A 110 22.16 30.38 -43.79
N ALA A 111 21.26 30.60 -42.86
CA ALA A 111 20.53 31.85 -42.72
C ALA A 111 21.45 32.98 -42.16
N PRO A 112 21.38 34.21 -42.70
CA PRO A 112 22.24 35.30 -42.25
C PRO A 112 22.08 35.68 -40.77
N ASP A 113 20.92 35.37 -40.19
CA ASP A 113 20.55 35.67 -38.81
C ASP A 113 20.67 34.45 -37.86
N TYR A 114 21.35 33.38 -38.32
CA TYR A 114 21.51 32.13 -37.55
C TYR A 114 22.10 32.36 -36.16
N GLU A 115 23.25 33.04 -36.09
CA GLU A 115 23.95 33.30 -34.82
C GLU A 115 23.10 34.15 -33.88
N GLN A 116 22.38 35.13 -34.40
CA GLN A 116 21.50 35.99 -33.63
C GLN A 116 20.32 35.22 -33.06
N LYS A 117 19.68 34.33 -33.84
CA LYS A 117 18.59 33.47 -33.41
C LYS A 117 19.04 32.45 -32.36
N MET A 118 20.22 31.86 -32.57
CA MET A 118 20.80 30.91 -31.59
C MET A 118 21.10 31.60 -30.26
N ALA A 119 21.60 32.83 -30.26
CA ALA A 119 21.88 33.57 -29.04
C ALA A 119 20.63 34.08 -28.32
N ALA A 120 19.57 34.42 -29.04
CA ALA A 120 18.34 34.97 -28.49
C ALA A 120 17.39 33.88 -27.94
N ALA A 121 17.42 32.66 -28.50
CA ALA A 121 16.47 31.58 -28.18
C ALA A 121 16.41 31.23 -26.69
N PRO A 122 17.50 31.06 -25.92
CA PRO A 122 17.45 30.75 -24.51
C PRO A 122 16.68 31.79 -23.69
N GLN A 123 16.95 33.04 -23.90
CA GLN A 123 16.31 34.14 -23.17
C GLN A 123 14.81 34.22 -23.49
N MET A 124 14.45 34.02 -24.75
CA MET A 124 13.06 33.98 -25.20
C MET A 124 12.28 32.83 -24.55
N VAL A 125 12.86 31.60 -24.51
CA VAL A 125 12.23 30.45 -23.87
C VAL A 125 12.10 30.66 -22.36
N LEU A 126 13.16 31.16 -21.70
CA LEU A 126 13.16 31.41 -20.27
C LEU A 126 12.19 32.54 -19.86
N ALA A 127 12.00 33.56 -20.71
CA ALA A 127 11.00 34.60 -20.46
C ALA A 127 9.57 34.09 -20.44
N LYS A 128 9.31 32.94 -21.13
CA LYS A 128 8.00 32.27 -21.19
C LYS A 128 7.93 30.98 -20.35
N LYS A 129 8.87 30.74 -19.44
CA LYS A 129 9.03 29.51 -18.70
C LYS A 129 7.77 29.07 -17.94
N ASP A 130 7.10 30.02 -17.27
CA ASP A 130 5.93 29.77 -16.45
C ASP A 130 4.69 29.47 -17.30
N GLU A 131 4.49 30.24 -18.38
CA GLU A 131 3.40 30.08 -19.34
C GLU A 131 3.52 28.76 -20.11
N LEU A 132 4.75 28.42 -20.53
CA LEU A 132 5.07 27.18 -21.21
C LEU A 132 5.00 25.96 -20.27
N GLY A 133 5.16 26.17 -18.96
CA GLY A 133 5.39 25.06 -18.02
C GLY A 133 6.70 24.33 -18.31
N LEU A 134 7.76 25.12 -18.53
CA LEU A 134 9.10 24.64 -18.92
C LEU A 134 9.68 23.72 -17.86
N LEU A 135 10.18 22.56 -18.27
CA LEU A 135 10.83 21.58 -17.41
C LEU A 135 12.30 21.37 -17.74
N MET A 136 12.69 21.54 -19.02
CA MET A 136 14.08 21.43 -19.42
C MET A 136 14.34 22.27 -20.69
N LEU A 137 15.47 22.93 -20.72
CA LEU A 137 16.01 23.58 -21.90
C LEU A 137 17.49 23.21 -22.07
N GLU A 138 17.83 22.59 -23.20
CA GLU A 138 19.22 22.27 -23.52
C GLU A 138 19.61 22.74 -24.92
N ARG A 139 20.85 23.15 -25.07
CA ARG A 139 21.45 23.39 -26.39
C ARG A 139 21.77 22.07 -27.05
N SER A 140 21.21 21.81 -28.22
CA SER A 140 21.51 20.60 -28.99
C SER A 140 22.99 20.55 -29.40
N ALA A 141 23.48 19.37 -29.74
CA ALA A 141 24.90 19.21 -30.13
C ALA A 141 25.26 19.94 -31.44
N ARG A 142 24.28 20.44 -32.21
CA ARG A 142 24.51 21.05 -33.53
C ARG A 142 23.89 22.45 -33.66
N LYS A 143 22.59 22.53 -33.99
CA LYS A 143 22.02 23.76 -34.60
C LYS A 143 20.70 24.24 -33.96
N GLY A 144 20.47 23.95 -32.74
CA GLY A 144 19.22 24.33 -32.11
C GLY A 144 19.14 23.98 -30.62
N TYR A 145 17.91 23.77 -30.14
CA TYR A 145 17.60 23.52 -28.75
C TYR A 145 16.57 22.41 -28.61
N HIS A 146 16.69 21.61 -27.54
CA HIS A 146 15.62 20.73 -27.09
C HIS A 146 14.92 21.40 -25.92
N ILE A 147 13.59 21.40 -25.97
CA ILE A 147 12.71 22.01 -24.97
C ILE A 147 11.78 20.90 -24.47
N VAL A 148 11.63 20.76 -23.14
CA VAL A 148 10.66 19.86 -22.53
C VAL A 148 9.75 20.68 -21.65
N PHE A 149 8.45 20.56 -21.87
CA PHE A 149 7.43 21.32 -21.16
C PHE A 149 6.24 20.43 -20.76
N ARG A 150 5.39 20.90 -19.85
CA ARG A 150 4.19 20.20 -19.42
C ARG A 150 3.18 20.15 -20.55
N ARG A 151 2.57 18.98 -20.77
CA ARG A 151 1.50 18.82 -21.75
C ARG A 151 0.31 19.73 -21.37
N HIS A 152 0.00 20.68 -22.21
CA HIS A 152 -1.02 21.70 -21.95
C HIS A 152 -2.43 21.22 -22.33
N PHE A 153 -2.57 20.59 -23.51
CA PHE A 153 -3.83 20.05 -24.00
C PHE A 153 -3.85 18.53 -23.83
N LEU A 154 -5.00 17.99 -23.42
CA LEU A 154 -5.23 16.55 -23.23
C LEU A 154 -6.27 15.99 -24.22
N ASP A 155 -6.85 16.85 -25.07
CA ASP A 155 -7.90 16.50 -26.01
C ASP A 155 -7.45 15.42 -26.99
N GLY A 156 -8.36 14.50 -27.29
CA GLY A 156 -8.12 13.40 -28.23
C GLY A 156 -7.27 12.24 -27.69
N ILE A 157 -6.66 12.34 -26.49
CA ILE A 157 -5.87 11.23 -25.92
C ILE A 157 -6.76 10.01 -25.61
N ALA A 158 -7.91 10.23 -25.01
CA ALA A 158 -8.86 9.16 -24.67
C ALA A 158 -9.42 8.49 -25.92
N GLU A 159 -9.47 9.18 -27.03
CA GLU A 159 -9.97 8.72 -28.34
C GLU A 159 -8.87 8.09 -29.20
N GLY A 160 -7.64 8.00 -28.67
CA GLY A 160 -6.49 7.41 -29.38
C GLY A 160 -5.86 8.32 -30.42
N LYS A 161 -6.22 9.60 -30.50
CA LYS A 161 -5.66 10.61 -31.42
C LYS A 161 -4.35 11.19 -30.92
N ILE A 162 -3.38 10.33 -30.66
CA ILE A 162 -2.13 10.70 -29.95
C ILE A 162 -1.25 11.66 -30.77
N LEU A 163 -1.13 11.42 -32.07
CA LEU A 163 -0.34 12.30 -32.96
C LEU A 163 -0.94 13.70 -33.05
N GLU A 164 -2.26 13.81 -33.18
CA GLU A 164 -2.98 15.08 -33.22
C GLU A 164 -2.81 15.85 -31.90
N ASN A 165 -2.92 15.17 -30.77
CA ASN A 165 -2.69 15.78 -29.47
C ASN A 165 -1.25 16.28 -29.32
N GLN A 166 -0.26 15.48 -29.70
CA GLN A 166 1.15 15.85 -29.66
C GLN A 166 1.40 17.09 -30.54
N GLU A 167 0.88 17.09 -31.77
CA GLU A 167 0.99 18.21 -32.68
C GLU A 167 0.31 19.48 -32.15
N MET A 168 -0.87 19.38 -31.55
CA MET A 168 -1.56 20.52 -30.94
C MET A 168 -0.70 21.20 -29.87
N ASN A 169 -0.10 20.43 -28.97
CA ASN A 169 0.79 20.95 -27.95
C ASN A 169 2.07 21.58 -28.54
N LEU A 170 2.65 20.97 -29.59
CA LEU A 170 3.83 21.49 -30.26
C LEU A 170 3.54 22.81 -31.04
N ARG A 171 2.39 22.91 -31.73
CA ARG A 171 1.94 24.13 -32.41
C ARG A 171 1.73 25.26 -31.42
N TRP A 172 1.02 25.00 -30.34
CA TRP A 172 0.81 25.98 -29.29
C TRP A 172 2.16 26.53 -28.72
N ALA A 173 3.09 25.65 -28.40
CA ALA A 173 4.41 26.03 -27.91
C ALA A 173 5.22 26.80 -28.99
N SER A 174 5.11 26.38 -30.25
CA SER A 174 5.71 27.04 -31.41
C SER A 174 5.20 28.48 -31.60
N ASP A 175 3.89 28.65 -31.52
CA ASP A 175 3.25 29.98 -31.63
C ASP A 175 3.61 30.88 -30.43
N LEU A 176 3.59 30.30 -29.20
CA LEU A 176 3.98 31.04 -27.98
C LEU A 176 5.43 31.54 -28.01
N LEU A 177 6.34 30.73 -28.57
CA LEU A 177 7.76 31.02 -28.65
C LEU A 177 8.20 31.70 -29.97
N GLY A 178 7.33 31.78 -30.96
CA GLY A 178 7.65 32.30 -32.27
C GLY A 178 8.74 31.51 -33.02
N VAL A 179 8.85 30.20 -32.78
CA VAL A 179 9.85 29.29 -33.39
C VAL A 179 9.17 28.10 -34.06
N LYS A 180 9.81 27.52 -35.06
CA LYS A 180 9.31 26.28 -35.67
C LYS A 180 9.89 25.06 -34.99
N PHE A 181 9.07 24.06 -34.73
CA PHE A 181 9.52 22.77 -34.24
C PHE A 181 9.82 21.79 -35.38
N ASP A 182 10.70 20.82 -35.17
CA ASP A 182 10.94 19.69 -36.08
C ASP A 182 9.70 18.81 -36.18
N GLU A 183 9.17 18.60 -37.39
CA GLU A 183 8.00 17.75 -37.68
C GLU A 183 8.12 16.33 -37.09
N GLY A 184 9.33 15.79 -36.93
CA GLY A 184 9.58 14.51 -36.28
C GLY A 184 9.20 14.47 -34.80
N ALA A 185 9.04 15.63 -34.14
CA ALA A 185 8.62 15.70 -32.73
C ALA A 185 7.12 15.39 -32.52
N LYS A 186 6.33 15.32 -33.61
CA LYS A 186 4.92 14.88 -33.58
C LYS A 186 4.77 13.41 -33.15
N ASP A 187 5.77 12.59 -33.43
CA ASP A 187 5.82 11.22 -32.94
C ASP A 187 6.28 11.20 -31.46
N ILE A 188 5.42 10.76 -30.56
CA ILE A 188 5.75 10.67 -29.12
C ILE A 188 6.94 9.75 -28.83
N THR A 189 7.30 8.85 -29.77
CA THR A 189 8.48 7.98 -29.68
C THR A 189 9.77 8.65 -30.16
N ARG A 190 9.73 9.96 -30.51
CA ARG A 190 10.91 10.75 -30.91
C ARG A 190 12.02 10.65 -29.87
N VAL A 191 13.23 10.41 -30.35
CA VAL A 191 14.45 10.35 -29.55
C VAL A 191 15.19 11.67 -29.63
N PHE A 192 15.60 12.20 -28.49
CA PHE A 192 16.41 13.40 -28.33
C PHE A 192 17.88 13.00 -28.08
N PHE A 193 18.80 13.50 -28.86
CA PHE A 193 20.24 13.27 -28.70
C PHE A 193 20.79 14.28 -27.72
N SER A 194 20.82 13.94 -26.44
CA SER A 194 21.19 14.84 -25.36
C SER A 194 22.66 15.21 -25.35
N THR A 195 22.93 16.38 -24.83
CA THR A 195 24.30 16.90 -24.64
C THR A 195 24.77 16.67 -23.19
N THR A 196 25.85 17.34 -22.79
CA THR A 196 26.34 17.34 -21.40
C THR A 196 25.45 18.16 -20.47
N ALA A 197 25.60 18.01 -19.17
CA ALA A 197 24.85 18.77 -18.17
C ALA A 197 25.70 19.90 -17.54
N ASP A 198 26.61 20.49 -18.36
CA ASP A 198 27.31 21.73 -18.02
C ASP A 198 26.39 22.95 -18.28
N GLU A 199 26.78 24.11 -17.75
CA GLU A 199 26.01 25.34 -17.82
C GLU A 199 25.82 25.87 -19.26
N GLU A 200 26.70 25.53 -20.19
CA GLU A 200 26.60 25.94 -21.61
C GLU A 200 25.64 25.03 -22.40
N SER A 201 25.42 23.81 -21.92
CA SER A 201 24.63 22.79 -22.61
C SER A 201 23.25 22.64 -22.00
N LEU A 202 23.13 22.51 -20.69
CA LEU A 202 21.87 22.36 -19.95
C LEU A 202 21.51 23.70 -19.29
N LEU A 203 20.74 24.52 -20.01
CA LEU A 203 20.45 25.90 -19.64
C LEU A 203 19.36 26.03 -18.57
N PHE A 204 18.47 25.05 -18.47
CA PHE A 204 17.41 25.00 -17.47
C PHE A 204 16.98 23.55 -17.19
N LEU A 205 16.76 23.24 -15.92
CA LEU A 205 16.20 21.96 -15.48
C LEU A 205 15.37 22.18 -14.23
N ASP A 206 14.08 21.91 -14.33
CA ASP A 206 13.15 21.83 -13.19
C ASP A 206 13.12 20.40 -12.66
N GLU A 207 13.41 20.22 -11.37
CA GLU A 207 13.45 18.88 -10.74
C GLU A 207 12.09 18.19 -10.70
N SER A 208 11.00 18.93 -10.89
CA SER A 208 9.66 18.36 -11.04
C SER A 208 9.47 17.51 -12.31
N LEU A 209 10.43 17.54 -13.26
CA LEU A 209 10.50 16.58 -14.37
C LEU A 209 10.62 15.13 -13.87
N PHE A 210 11.20 14.93 -12.68
CA PHE A 210 11.41 13.64 -12.03
C PHE A 210 10.41 13.38 -10.89
N GLU A 211 9.54 14.35 -10.57
CA GLU A 211 8.49 14.26 -9.58
C GLU A 211 7.14 13.96 -10.23
N GLN A 212 6.28 13.26 -9.48
CA GLN A 212 4.87 13.12 -9.86
C GLN A 212 4.06 14.28 -9.30
N LYS A 213 3.55 15.15 -10.18
CA LYS A 213 2.35 15.93 -9.86
C LYS A 213 1.20 15.45 -10.74
N ALA A 214 0.09 15.07 -10.11
CA ALA A 214 -1.19 14.97 -10.78
C ALA A 214 -1.48 16.30 -11.47
N ALA A 215 -1.94 16.25 -12.72
CA ALA A 215 -2.27 17.43 -13.51
C ALA A 215 -3.21 18.33 -12.70
N GLN A 216 -2.75 19.54 -12.36
CA GLN A 216 -3.62 20.61 -11.90
C GLN A 216 -4.16 21.34 -13.14
N GLU A 217 -5.47 21.34 -13.25
CA GLU A 217 -6.21 22.14 -14.23
C GLU A 217 -5.93 23.61 -13.96
N SER A 218 -5.45 24.32 -14.98
CA SER A 218 -5.38 25.78 -14.99
C SER A 218 -6.78 26.34 -15.33
N GLU A 219 -7.51 26.81 -14.32
CA GLU A 219 -8.68 27.67 -14.57
C GLU A 219 -8.23 28.98 -15.15
N GLY A 220 -8.76 29.29 -16.32
CA GLY A 220 -8.57 30.58 -16.99
C GLY A 220 -9.15 31.75 -16.17
N LYS A 221 -8.31 32.66 -15.74
CA LYS A 221 -8.74 33.96 -15.28
C LYS A 221 -8.90 34.89 -16.46
N GLN A 222 -10.13 35.26 -16.78
CA GLN A 222 -10.43 36.47 -17.51
C GLN A 222 -10.22 37.68 -16.62
N ALA A 223 -9.46 38.62 -17.13
CA ALA A 223 -9.25 39.93 -16.53
C ALA A 223 -10.49 40.80 -16.65
N ALA A 224 -10.80 41.55 -15.61
CA ALA A 224 -11.54 42.82 -15.72
C ALA A 224 -10.94 43.80 -14.72
N ASP A 225 -10.49 44.92 -15.29
CA ASP A 225 -9.97 46.12 -14.64
C ASP A 225 -10.97 46.82 -13.73
N GLY A 226 -10.48 47.60 -12.79
CA GLY A 226 -11.23 48.72 -12.19
C GLY A 226 -10.82 49.07 -10.77
N ASP A 227 -9.78 49.77 -10.64
CA ASP A 227 -9.45 51.03 -9.92
C ASP A 227 -10.07 51.33 -8.54
N ASN A 228 -9.18 51.75 -7.67
CA ASN A 228 -9.16 52.79 -6.62
C ASN A 228 -9.97 52.68 -5.30
N GLY A 229 -9.21 52.83 -4.22
CA GLY A 229 -9.53 53.87 -3.19
C GLY A 229 -9.51 53.48 -1.73
N LYS A 230 -8.38 53.65 -1.14
CA LYS A 230 -8.05 54.20 0.20
C LYS A 230 -9.06 54.34 1.36
N GLN A 231 -8.47 53.99 2.53
CA GLN A 231 -8.58 54.63 3.89
C GLN A 231 -9.61 54.01 4.84
N ALA A 232 -9.17 53.39 5.90
CA ALA A 232 -8.65 53.83 7.20
C ALA A 232 -9.72 54.10 8.26
N ALA A 233 -9.48 53.49 9.42
CA ALA A 233 -9.66 53.99 10.78
C ALA A 233 -10.91 53.60 11.61
N ASP A 234 -10.59 52.90 12.69
CA ASP A 234 -11.00 53.11 14.09
C ASP A 234 -12.46 53.04 14.57
N GLY A 235 -12.61 52.31 15.67
CA GLY A 235 -13.43 52.73 16.78
C GLY A 235 -14.46 51.74 17.35
N ASP A 236 -14.03 50.98 18.27
CA ASP A 236 -14.50 50.83 19.67
C ASP A 236 -15.99 50.67 20.01
N ASN A 237 -16.21 49.65 20.86
CA ASN A 237 -17.18 49.50 21.97
C ASN A 237 -18.69 49.44 21.75
N GLY A 238 -19.23 48.41 22.36
CA GLY A 238 -20.49 48.61 23.07
C GLY A 238 -21.42 47.41 23.18
N LYS A 239 -21.42 46.80 24.33
CA LYS A 239 -22.35 45.83 24.87
C LYS A 239 -23.85 46.20 24.63
N GLN A 240 -24.66 45.18 24.37
CA GLN A 240 -25.73 44.69 25.26
C GLN A 240 -26.78 43.86 24.51
N ALA A 241 -26.99 42.72 25.03
CA ALA A 241 -28.08 41.77 25.22
C ALA A 241 -29.51 42.12 24.76
N VAL A 242 -30.17 41.02 24.41
CA VAL A 242 -31.52 40.54 24.75
C VAL A 242 -32.47 40.32 23.55
N LYS A 243 -32.78 39.04 23.41
CA LYS A 243 -34.07 38.34 23.14
C LYS A 243 -34.72 38.30 21.74
N ASP A 244 -34.97 37.04 21.50
CA ASP A 244 -36.15 36.37 20.91
C ASP A 244 -36.15 36.06 19.42
N SER A 245 -36.18 34.79 19.25
CA SER A 245 -36.37 33.86 18.11
C SER A 245 -37.58 34.23 17.20
N PRO A 246 -37.84 33.44 16.14
CA PRO A 246 -37.05 32.45 15.41
C PRO A 246 -37.06 32.71 13.88
N ASP A 247 -36.06 32.21 13.18
CA ASP A 247 -36.36 31.57 11.91
C ASP A 247 -35.17 30.68 11.43
N THR A 248 -35.52 29.49 11.17
CA THR A 248 -34.81 28.35 10.64
C THR A 248 -33.99 28.65 9.38
N ALA A 249 -32.67 28.61 9.51
CA ALA A 249 -31.82 28.23 8.41
C ALA A 249 -31.00 27.02 8.87
N SER A 250 -31.57 25.83 8.62
CA SER A 250 -30.96 24.54 8.76
C SER A 250 -29.65 24.48 7.94
N SER A 251 -28.51 24.48 8.60
CA SER A 251 -27.26 23.99 8.03
C SER A 251 -27.47 22.52 7.69
N LYS A 252 -27.67 22.21 6.40
CA LYS A 252 -27.68 20.82 5.90
C LYS A 252 -26.34 20.21 6.22
N GLU A 253 -26.25 19.34 7.23
CA GLU A 253 -25.18 18.40 7.36
C GLU A 253 -25.06 17.62 6.06
N THR A 254 -24.03 17.89 5.27
CA THR A 254 -23.79 17.19 4.01
C THR A 254 -23.36 15.78 4.35
N LEU A 255 -24.26 14.81 4.21
CA LEU A 255 -23.96 13.41 4.39
C LEU A 255 -22.88 12.99 3.40
N SER A 256 -21.87 12.25 3.89
CA SER A 256 -20.75 11.79 3.06
C SER A 256 -20.41 10.33 3.34
N TYR A 257 -19.88 9.66 2.34
CA TYR A 257 -19.30 8.32 2.43
C TYR A 257 -17.81 8.42 2.15
N ASN A 258 -16.96 8.03 3.12
CA ASN A 258 -15.49 8.13 3.03
C ASN A 258 -14.97 9.53 2.62
N GLY A 259 -15.64 10.57 3.14
CA GLY A 259 -15.31 11.95 2.80
C GLY A 259 -15.87 12.42 1.44
N ILE A 260 -16.51 11.54 0.66
CA ILE A 260 -17.17 11.89 -0.59
C ILE A 260 -18.64 12.26 -0.29
N PRO A 261 -19.07 13.49 -0.56
CA PRO A 261 -20.47 13.86 -0.46
C PRO A 261 -21.37 12.96 -1.32
N PHE A 262 -22.48 12.52 -0.77
CA PHE A 262 -23.39 11.60 -1.48
C PHE A 262 -23.99 12.20 -2.76
N ASP A 263 -24.18 13.50 -2.83
CA ASP A 263 -24.60 14.20 -4.05
C ASP A 263 -23.61 13.95 -5.21
N LYS A 264 -22.30 13.99 -4.94
CA LYS A 264 -21.26 13.67 -5.95
C LYS A 264 -21.29 12.21 -6.37
N ILE A 265 -21.53 11.27 -5.44
CA ILE A 265 -21.69 9.85 -5.74
C ILE A 265 -22.91 9.63 -6.64
N VAL A 266 -24.05 10.23 -6.30
CA VAL A 266 -25.28 10.14 -7.09
C VAL A 266 -25.10 10.74 -8.49
N MET A 267 -24.52 11.94 -8.58
CA MET A 267 -24.28 12.59 -9.87
C MET A 267 -23.33 11.77 -10.75
N LYS A 268 -22.26 11.23 -10.18
CA LYS A 268 -21.32 10.38 -10.91
C LYS A 268 -21.93 9.05 -11.33
N TYR A 269 -22.83 8.48 -10.53
CA TYR A 269 -23.61 7.32 -10.92
C TYR A 269 -24.50 7.61 -12.14
N LEU A 270 -25.21 8.73 -12.15
CA LEU A 270 -26.04 9.14 -13.28
C LEU A 270 -25.20 9.44 -14.52
N GLU A 271 -24.03 10.05 -14.36
CA GLU A 271 -23.10 10.26 -15.47
C GLU A 271 -22.66 8.95 -16.14
N LEU A 272 -22.29 7.94 -15.35
CA LEU A 272 -21.76 6.69 -15.86
C LEU A 272 -22.83 5.69 -16.32
N PHE A 273 -24.03 5.75 -15.76
CA PHE A 273 -25.08 4.70 -15.96
C PHE A 273 -26.43 5.25 -16.40
N ASN A 274 -26.54 6.55 -16.63
CA ASN A 274 -27.74 7.20 -17.14
C ASN A 274 -27.43 8.33 -18.13
N ASP A 275 -26.29 8.25 -18.83
CA ASP A 275 -25.83 9.23 -19.84
C ASP A 275 -25.84 10.69 -19.31
N GLY A 276 -25.60 10.90 -18.02
CA GLY A 276 -25.64 12.22 -17.37
C GLY A 276 -27.05 12.80 -17.22
N LYS A 277 -28.11 12.10 -17.64
CA LYS A 277 -29.49 12.58 -17.57
C LYS A 277 -30.08 12.33 -16.17
N LEU A 278 -30.86 13.28 -15.69
CA LEU A 278 -31.68 13.05 -14.50
C LEU A 278 -32.87 12.13 -14.83
N PRO A 279 -33.24 11.22 -13.92
CA PRO A 279 -34.45 10.40 -14.10
C PRO A 279 -35.71 11.26 -14.26
N ALA A 280 -36.57 10.95 -15.23
CA ALA A 280 -37.74 11.67 -15.56
C ALA A 280 -39.02 10.81 -15.45
N GLU A 281 -40.19 11.41 -15.63
CA GLU A 281 -41.46 10.68 -15.65
C GLU A 281 -41.39 9.56 -16.74
N GLY A 282 -41.75 8.34 -16.32
CA GLY A 282 -41.66 7.12 -17.15
C GLY A 282 -40.53 6.20 -16.77
N ASP A 283 -39.38 6.70 -16.32
CA ASP A 283 -38.23 5.87 -15.89
C ASP A 283 -37.75 6.15 -14.45
N ARG A 284 -38.22 7.23 -13.80
CA ARG A 284 -37.78 7.66 -12.46
C ARG A 284 -37.94 6.59 -11.38
N ASN A 285 -38.95 5.73 -11.49
CA ASN A 285 -39.17 4.64 -10.53
C ASN A 285 -38.06 3.58 -10.66
N VAL A 286 -37.81 3.11 -11.91
CA VAL A 286 -36.77 2.11 -12.19
C VAL A 286 -35.38 2.65 -11.82
N LYS A 287 -35.10 3.90 -12.15
CA LYS A 287 -33.79 4.53 -11.88
C LYS A 287 -33.57 4.79 -10.39
N THR A 288 -34.61 5.18 -9.66
CA THR A 288 -34.57 5.30 -8.19
C THR A 288 -34.30 3.94 -7.53
N PHE A 289 -34.97 2.87 -8.01
CA PHE A 289 -34.76 1.51 -7.53
C PHE A 289 -33.31 1.04 -7.78
N GLU A 290 -32.78 1.21 -9.01
CA GLU A 290 -31.40 0.86 -9.35
C GLU A 290 -30.38 1.64 -8.50
N LEU A 291 -30.63 2.93 -8.25
CA LEU A 291 -29.80 3.77 -7.43
C LEU A 291 -29.85 3.34 -5.96
N ALA A 292 -31.03 3.01 -5.43
CA ALA A 292 -31.20 2.51 -4.08
C ALA A 292 -30.50 1.15 -3.85
N ILE A 293 -30.63 0.21 -4.79
CA ILE A 293 -29.89 -1.07 -4.78
C ILE A 293 -28.38 -0.80 -4.76
N THR A 294 -27.91 0.20 -5.52
CA THR A 294 -26.50 0.52 -5.61
C THR A 294 -25.95 1.15 -4.35
N LEU A 295 -26.70 2.08 -3.73
CA LEU A 295 -26.24 2.86 -2.59
C LEU A 295 -26.54 2.22 -1.22
N ARG A 296 -27.44 1.24 -1.12
CA ARG A 296 -27.87 0.69 0.18
C ARG A 296 -26.73 0.16 1.04
N SER A 297 -25.67 -0.40 0.45
CA SER A 297 -24.49 -0.91 1.16
C SER A 297 -23.70 0.19 1.87
N ILE A 298 -23.65 1.39 1.30
CA ILE A 298 -22.95 2.55 1.89
C ILE A 298 -23.91 3.46 2.70
N CYS A 299 -25.19 3.13 2.72
CA CYS A 299 -26.21 3.76 3.54
C CYS A 299 -26.63 2.87 4.72
N ASP A 300 -25.83 1.86 5.11
CA ASP A 300 -26.06 0.94 6.23
C ASP A 300 -27.39 0.17 6.12
N TYR A 301 -27.90 -0.04 4.90
CA TYR A 301 -29.24 -0.60 4.64
C TYR A 301 -30.37 0.13 5.36
N SER A 302 -30.17 1.41 5.66
CA SER A 302 -31.12 2.27 6.36
C SER A 302 -31.97 3.01 5.36
N GLN A 303 -33.31 2.79 5.41
CA GLN A 303 -34.28 3.51 4.59
C GLN A 303 -34.18 5.03 4.81
N ALA A 304 -34.13 5.47 6.06
CA ALA A 304 -34.00 6.89 6.42
C ALA A 304 -32.73 7.55 5.88
N LYS A 305 -31.62 6.78 5.74
CA LYS A 305 -30.41 7.29 5.08
C LYS A 305 -30.56 7.37 3.57
N LEU A 306 -31.11 6.33 2.92
CA LEU A 306 -31.38 6.35 1.49
C LEU A 306 -32.29 7.49 1.08
N GLU A 307 -33.36 7.75 1.85
CA GLU A 307 -34.28 8.88 1.65
C GLU A 307 -33.59 10.25 1.77
N LYS A 308 -32.55 10.38 2.58
CA LYS A 308 -31.75 11.62 2.67
C LYS A 308 -30.77 11.81 1.54
N VAL A 309 -30.29 10.74 0.93
CA VAL A 309 -29.20 10.76 -0.08
C VAL A 309 -29.71 10.65 -1.50
N ILE A 310 -30.85 9.99 -1.76
CA ILE A 310 -31.43 9.84 -3.09
C ILE A 310 -32.42 10.98 -3.33
N PRO A 311 -32.19 11.87 -4.30
CA PRO A 311 -33.12 12.94 -4.62
C PRO A 311 -34.46 12.40 -5.16
N ARG A 312 -35.54 13.09 -4.88
CA ARG A 312 -36.82 12.86 -5.56
C ARG A 312 -36.79 13.53 -6.94
N PHE A 313 -36.46 12.71 -7.94
CA PHE A 313 -36.31 13.20 -9.31
C PHE A 313 -37.70 13.52 -9.90
N ASP A 314 -37.78 14.60 -10.68
CA ASP A 314 -38.91 15.00 -11.49
C ASP A 314 -40.26 14.93 -10.73
N ASN A 315 -40.32 15.58 -9.54
CA ASN A 315 -41.52 15.60 -8.66
C ASN A 315 -42.10 14.21 -8.34
N PHE A 316 -41.26 13.20 -8.23
CA PHE A 316 -41.66 11.84 -7.87
C PHE A 316 -42.58 11.86 -6.62
N PRO A 317 -43.82 11.28 -6.64
CA PRO A 317 -44.66 11.26 -5.46
C PRO A 317 -43.98 10.63 -4.26
N GLU A 318 -44.04 11.28 -3.10
CA GLU A 318 -43.28 10.89 -1.92
C GLU A 318 -43.55 9.45 -1.46
N THR A 319 -44.80 9.07 -1.41
CA THR A 319 -45.19 7.70 -1.02
C THR A 319 -44.69 6.64 -1.97
N GLU A 320 -44.74 6.90 -3.28
CA GLU A 320 -44.28 5.99 -4.31
C GLU A 320 -42.73 5.89 -4.30
N TRP A 321 -42.02 7.02 -4.12
CA TRP A 321 -40.61 7.09 -3.99
C TRP A 321 -40.10 6.33 -2.74
N GLN A 322 -40.73 6.48 -1.58
CA GLN A 322 -40.43 5.71 -0.37
C GLN A 322 -40.66 4.21 -0.56
N HIS A 323 -41.78 3.81 -1.18
CA HIS A 323 -42.04 2.40 -1.52
C HIS A 323 -41.01 1.81 -2.48
N THR A 324 -40.51 2.61 -3.39
CA THR A 324 -39.45 2.19 -4.33
C THR A 324 -38.15 1.90 -3.58
N ILE A 325 -37.75 2.77 -2.63
CA ILE A 325 -36.56 2.58 -1.77
C ILE A 325 -36.75 1.37 -0.84
N GLU A 326 -37.90 1.21 -0.24
CA GLU A 326 -38.23 0.05 0.61
C GLU A 326 -38.14 -1.27 -0.19
N SER A 327 -38.65 -1.29 -1.42
CA SER A 327 -38.57 -2.45 -2.30
C SER A 327 -37.13 -2.83 -2.63
N ALA A 328 -36.25 -1.85 -2.85
CA ALA A 328 -34.85 -2.09 -3.06
C ALA A 328 -34.13 -2.68 -1.82
N LEU A 329 -34.61 -2.35 -0.60
CA LEU A 329 -34.05 -2.91 0.63
C LEU A 329 -34.49 -4.37 0.88
N LYS A 330 -35.63 -4.80 0.30
CA LYS A 330 -36.14 -6.17 0.41
C LYS A 330 -35.37 -7.17 -0.45
N GLU A 331 -34.67 -6.68 -1.48
CA GLU A 331 -33.84 -7.53 -2.34
C GLU A 331 -32.70 -8.21 -1.57
N PRO A 332 -32.30 -9.44 -1.94
CA PRO A 332 -31.21 -10.14 -1.29
C PRO A 332 -29.94 -9.29 -1.19
N ARG A 333 -29.30 -9.32 -0.04
CA ARG A 333 -28.00 -8.63 0.16
C ARG A 333 -26.92 -9.35 -0.65
N LYS A 334 -26.24 -8.61 -1.50
CA LYS A 334 -25.07 -9.04 -2.27
C LYS A 334 -23.92 -8.12 -1.91
N GLY A 335 -22.68 -8.53 -2.18
CA GLY A 335 -21.50 -7.68 -1.96
C GLY A 335 -21.59 -6.33 -2.68
N MET A 336 -20.70 -5.37 -2.34
CA MET A 336 -20.73 -4.01 -2.90
C MET A 336 -20.94 -4.05 -4.42
N PRO A 337 -22.01 -3.44 -4.96
CA PRO A 337 -22.36 -3.52 -6.37
C PRO A 337 -21.20 -3.06 -7.29
N TYR A 338 -21.00 -3.75 -8.40
CA TYR A 338 -19.96 -3.39 -9.38
C TYR A 338 -20.07 -1.94 -9.86
N ARG A 339 -21.32 -1.45 -10.09
CA ARG A 339 -21.58 -0.06 -10.49
C ARG A 339 -21.11 0.94 -9.44
N LEU A 340 -21.29 0.67 -8.15
CA LEU A 340 -20.81 1.54 -7.08
C LEU A 340 -19.26 1.58 -7.03
N ARG A 341 -18.62 0.45 -7.23
CA ARG A 341 -17.14 0.40 -7.31
C ARG A 341 -16.60 1.23 -8.47
N GLN A 342 -17.25 1.18 -9.63
CA GLN A 342 -16.88 2.02 -10.78
C GLN A 342 -17.05 3.52 -10.48
N VAL A 343 -18.16 3.92 -9.85
CA VAL A 343 -18.42 5.31 -9.43
C VAL A 343 -17.32 5.80 -8.48
N LEU A 344 -17.03 5.03 -7.44
CA LEU A 344 -16.02 5.40 -6.45
C LEU A 344 -14.61 5.45 -7.08
N SER A 345 -14.28 4.49 -7.96
CA SER A 345 -13.01 4.47 -8.70
C SER A 345 -12.88 5.64 -9.66
N ALA A 346 -13.95 6.03 -10.35
CA ALA A 346 -13.94 7.19 -11.23
C ALA A 346 -13.71 8.49 -10.46
N LEU A 347 -14.40 8.68 -9.32
CA LEU A 347 -14.19 9.82 -8.43
C LEU A 347 -12.78 9.88 -7.84
N GLN A 348 -12.15 8.71 -7.61
CA GLN A 348 -10.72 8.63 -7.22
C GLN A 348 -9.79 9.09 -8.34
N LYS A 349 -9.99 8.59 -9.56
CA LYS A 349 -9.16 8.91 -10.73
C LYS A 349 -9.23 10.39 -11.09
N GLU A 350 -10.38 11.03 -10.84
CA GLU A 350 -10.57 12.47 -11.07
C GLU A 350 -9.82 13.34 -10.05
N GLY A 351 -9.10 12.74 -9.09
CA GLY A 351 -8.29 13.48 -8.09
C GLY A 351 -9.12 14.36 -7.15
N LYS A 352 -10.45 14.27 -7.23
CA LYS A 352 -11.35 15.16 -6.49
C LYS A 352 -11.52 14.75 -5.02
N ILE A 353 -11.18 13.48 -4.66
CA ILE A 353 -11.23 13.00 -3.27
C ILE A 353 -10.32 11.78 -3.15
N ALA A 354 -9.41 11.77 -2.16
CA ALA A 354 -8.71 10.56 -1.77
C ALA A 354 -9.72 9.61 -1.10
N VAL A 355 -10.14 8.57 -1.80
CA VAL A 355 -10.94 7.51 -1.19
C VAL A 355 -10.00 6.61 -0.41
N THR A 356 -9.92 6.84 0.89
CA THR A 356 -9.39 5.83 1.80
C THR A 356 -10.48 4.79 1.99
N GLY A 357 -10.18 3.55 1.55
CA GLY A 357 -11.16 2.47 1.55
C GLY A 357 -11.78 2.21 2.93
N GLY A 358 -13.08 2.08 2.97
CA GLY A 358 -13.83 1.59 4.11
C GLY A 358 -14.20 2.64 5.17
N THR A 359 -15.16 2.32 6.01
CA THR A 359 -15.73 3.07 7.13
C THR A 359 -14.77 3.55 8.21
N HIS A 360 -13.44 3.65 7.94
CA HIS A 360 -12.38 3.76 8.94
C HIS A 360 -11.49 4.99 8.78
N ASP A 361 -12.07 6.16 8.48
CA ASP A 361 -11.28 7.40 8.40
C ASP A 361 -10.77 7.86 9.78
N THR A 362 -11.47 7.55 10.84
CA THR A 362 -11.07 7.87 12.21
C THR A 362 -10.74 6.62 13.00
N PRO A 363 -9.60 6.60 13.70
CA PRO A 363 -9.23 5.48 14.55
C PRO A 363 -10.21 5.36 15.72
N PRO A 364 -10.40 4.15 16.29
CA PRO A 364 -11.18 3.97 17.49
C PRO A 364 -10.64 4.83 18.65
N ALA A 365 -11.53 5.53 19.34
CA ALA A 365 -11.14 6.35 20.48
C ALA A 365 -10.66 5.48 21.65
N MET A 366 -9.42 5.76 22.12
CA MET A 366 -8.85 5.03 23.24
C MET A 366 -9.65 5.25 24.54
N PRO A 367 -9.88 4.21 25.37
CA PRO A 367 -10.59 4.36 26.63
C PRO A 367 -9.89 5.37 27.56
N LYS A 368 -10.68 6.20 28.25
CA LYS A 368 -10.15 7.19 29.20
C LYS A 368 -9.49 6.54 30.43
N ARG A 369 -9.96 5.35 30.82
CA ARG A 369 -9.39 4.56 31.92
C ARG A 369 -8.82 3.29 31.36
N LEU A 370 -7.57 3.01 31.71
CA LEU A 370 -6.83 1.81 31.30
C LEU A 370 -6.68 0.85 32.49
N PRO A 371 -6.49 -0.46 32.24
CA PRO A 371 -6.02 -1.42 33.24
C PRO A 371 -4.76 -0.89 33.93
N LYS A 372 -4.62 -1.20 35.22
CA LYS A 372 -3.52 -0.63 36.06
C LYS A 372 -2.14 -0.80 35.45
N LEU A 373 -1.82 -1.98 34.91
CA LEU A 373 -0.54 -2.23 34.21
C LEU A 373 -0.33 -1.31 33.03
N LEU A 374 -1.31 -1.19 32.14
CA LEU A 374 -1.20 -0.33 30.96
C LEU A 374 -1.19 1.16 31.34
N SER A 375 -1.93 1.55 32.37
CA SER A 375 -1.89 2.90 32.90
C SER A 375 -0.49 3.26 33.40
N LEU A 376 0.18 2.34 34.11
CA LEU A 376 1.58 2.50 34.53
C LEU A 376 2.52 2.60 33.33
N LEU A 377 2.45 1.65 32.38
CA LEU A 377 3.34 1.58 31.22
C LEU A 377 3.22 2.80 30.29
N THR A 378 2.06 3.45 30.27
CA THR A 378 1.81 4.66 29.47
C THR A 378 1.93 5.97 30.24
N SER A 379 2.24 5.92 31.54
CA SER A 379 2.27 7.11 32.41
C SER A 379 3.34 8.14 32.05
N LYS A 380 4.40 7.70 31.40
CA LYS A 380 5.58 8.53 31.09
C LYS A 380 5.68 8.95 29.61
N VAL A 381 4.69 8.63 28.79
CA VAL A 381 4.70 8.97 27.36
C VAL A 381 3.58 9.96 27.02
N PRO A 382 3.80 10.86 26.04
CA PRO A 382 2.77 11.75 25.54
C PRO A 382 1.54 10.99 24.99
N GLN A 383 0.38 11.62 25.04
CA GLN A 383 -0.91 11.03 24.68
C GLN A 383 -0.91 10.36 23.30
N ILE A 384 -0.23 10.98 22.31
CA ILE A 384 -0.15 10.48 20.93
C ILE A 384 0.49 9.08 20.82
N TYR A 385 1.38 8.72 21.74
CA TYR A 385 2.09 7.43 21.71
C TYR A 385 1.45 6.35 22.57
N LYS A 386 0.48 6.71 23.44
CA LYS A 386 -0.17 5.73 24.34
C LYS A 386 -0.82 4.56 23.59
N PRO A 387 -1.53 4.76 22.47
CA PRO A 387 -2.07 3.63 21.70
C PRO A 387 -0.98 2.65 21.24
N ALA A 388 0.11 3.15 20.66
CA ALA A 388 1.21 2.33 20.19
C ALA A 388 1.94 1.59 21.31
N VAL A 389 2.11 2.23 22.49
CA VAL A 389 2.68 1.58 23.67
C VAL A 389 1.75 0.49 24.18
N CYS A 390 0.44 0.76 24.34
CA CYS A 390 -0.53 -0.23 24.80
C CYS A 390 -0.57 -1.48 23.93
N GLU A 391 -0.44 -1.32 22.62
CA GLU A 391 -0.41 -2.45 21.68
C GLU A 391 0.97 -3.15 21.66
N GLY A 392 2.05 -2.36 21.75
CA GLY A 392 3.42 -2.86 21.57
C GLY A 392 4.02 -3.57 22.79
N VAL A 393 3.44 -3.47 23.98
CA VAL A 393 4.03 -4.10 25.18
C VAL A 393 3.71 -5.58 25.35
N PHE A 394 2.66 -6.09 24.69
CA PHE A 394 2.22 -7.48 24.88
C PHE A 394 3.22 -8.54 24.45
N PRO A 395 3.99 -8.37 23.34
CA PRO A 395 5.04 -9.34 23.03
C PRO A 395 6.05 -9.51 24.16
N ALA A 396 6.43 -8.44 24.84
CA ALA A 396 7.34 -8.48 25.97
C ALA A 396 6.67 -9.05 27.24
N LEU A 397 5.40 -8.71 27.53
CA LEU A 397 4.65 -9.26 28.66
C LEU A 397 4.42 -10.78 28.50
N GLY A 398 4.10 -11.24 27.28
CA GLY A 398 3.88 -12.65 26.99
C GLY A 398 5.12 -13.52 27.24
N VAL A 399 6.33 -12.99 27.07
CA VAL A 399 7.59 -13.74 27.33
C VAL A 399 7.73 -14.17 28.79
N HIS A 400 7.11 -13.47 29.73
CA HIS A 400 7.11 -13.84 31.14
C HIS A 400 6.19 -15.02 31.48
N MET A 401 5.19 -15.33 30.62
CA MET A 401 4.18 -16.34 30.90
C MET A 401 4.52 -17.68 30.24
N HIS A 402 5.49 -18.38 30.76
CA HIS A 402 5.91 -19.69 30.29
C HIS A 402 5.12 -20.83 30.96
N GLY A 403 4.82 -21.88 30.21
CA GLY A 403 4.01 -23.01 30.70
C GLY A 403 2.53 -22.65 30.95
N VAL A 404 2.04 -21.54 30.38
CA VAL A 404 0.66 -21.07 30.54
C VAL A 404 -0.13 -21.31 29.26
N LYS A 405 -1.37 -21.75 29.42
CA LYS A 405 -2.33 -21.93 28.32
C LYS A 405 -3.66 -21.26 28.64
N PHE A 406 -4.34 -20.80 27.61
CA PHE A 406 -5.65 -20.16 27.65
C PHE A 406 -6.58 -20.89 26.68
N ARG A 407 -7.68 -21.41 27.17
CA ARG A 407 -8.68 -22.10 26.33
C ARG A 407 -9.65 -21.09 25.75
N TYR A 408 -9.65 -20.98 24.42
CA TYR A 408 -10.57 -20.10 23.67
C TYR A 408 -11.93 -20.78 23.52
N TRP A 409 -12.94 -20.07 23.10
CA TRP A 409 -14.31 -20.58 23.02
C TRP A 409 -14.53 -21.65 21.94
N ASP A 410 -13.63 -21.81 20.98
CA ASP A 410 -13.60 -22.92 20.01
C ASP A 410 -12.91 -24.18 20.54
N ASN A 411 -12.57 -24.18 21.83
CA ASN A 411 -11.88 -25.24 22.56
C ASN A 411 -10.38 -25.41 22.18
N VAL A 412 -9.81 -24.46 21.43
CA VAL A 412 -8.37 -24.44 21.15
C VAL A 412 -7.62 -23.82 22.32
N GLU A 413 -6.51 -24.45 22.73
CA GLU A 413 -5.61 -23.92 23.74
C GLU A 413 -4.53 -23.07 23.08
N HIS A 414 -4.42 -21.83 23.49
CA HIS A 414 -3.41 -20.89 23.02
C HIS A 414 -2.41 -20.56 24.12
N GLU A 415 -1.16 -20.38 23.76
CA GLU A 415 -0.14 -19.80 24.63
C GLU A 415 -0.08 -18.27 24.42
N PRO A 416 0.53 -17.47 25.33
CA PRO A 416 0.59 -16.02 25.24
C PRO A 416 1.56 -15.51 24.14
N THR A 417 1.25 -15.87 22.90
CA THR A 417 2.03 -15.50 21.71
C THR A 417 1.52 -14.20 21.11
N PHE A 418 2.42 -13.23 21.02
CA PHE A 418 2.13 -11.92 20.46
C PHE A 418 3.21 -11.46 19.48
N MET A 419 2.78 -10.99 18.33
CA MET A 419 3.64 -10.47 17.28
C MET A 419 3.10 -9.11 16.86
N ASN A 420 3.76 -8.01 17.27
CA ASN A 420 3.30 -6.65 17.02
C ASN A 420 4.13 -5.98 15.93
N VAL A 421 3.47 -5.36 14.95
CA VAL A 421 4.08 -4.54 13.92
C VAL A 421 3.55 -3.12 14.00
N LEU A 422 4.43 -2.17 14.34
CA LEU A 422 4.14 -0.75 14.39
C LEU A 422 4.35 -0.11 13.00
N ILE A 423 3.27 0.16 12.30
CA ILE A 423 3.28 0.80 10.97
C ILE A 423 2.97 2.28 11.13
N ALA A 424 3.94 3.14 10.88
CA ALA A 424 3.74 4.57 11.07
C ALA A 424 4.65 5.40 10.14
N PRO A 425 4.34 6.68 9.87
CA PRO A 425 5.16 7.56 9.04
C PRO A 425 6.61 7.64 9.52
N MET A 426 7.50 8.12 8.65
CA MET A 426 8.89 8.40 9.02
C MET A 426 8.94 9.51 10.08
N SER A 427 9.96 9.46 10.94
CA SER A 427 10.27 10.48 11.94
C SER A 427 9.16 10.83 12.93
N ILE A 428 8.12 9.99 13.08
CA ILE A 428 7.00 10.22 14.00
C ILE A 428 7.30 9.82 15.44
N GLY A 429 8.46 9.23 15.74
CA GLY A 429 8.81 8.79 17.09
C GLY A 429 8.43 7.33 17.40
N LYS A 430 8.52 6.42 16.43
CA LYS A 430 8.27 4.97 16.61
C LYS A 430 9.05 4.35 17.79
N GLY A 431 10.19 4.94 18.15
CA GLY A 431 10.98 4.51 19.31
C GLY A 431 10.31 4.71 20.67
N ALA A 432 9.18 5.39 20.78
CA ALA A 432 8.47 5.60 22.05
C ALA A 432 8.09 4.29 22.77
N ILE A 433 7.89 3.20 22.03
CA ILE A 433 7.59 1.88 22.61
C ILE A 433 8.82 1.19 23.24
N LYS A 434 10.05 1.64 22.93
CA LYS A 434 11.27 0.92 23.33
C LYS A 434 11.47 0.91 24.85
N LYS A 435 11.33 2.06 25.50
CA LYS A 435 11.59 2.18 26.95
C LYS A 435 10.67 1.31 27.80
N PRO A 436 9.33 1.33 27.64
CA PRO A 436 8.46 0.42 28.38
C PRO A 436 8.83 -1.05 28.18
N ILE A 437 9.13 -1.47 26.94
CA ILE A 437 9.56 -2.82 26.63
C ILE A 437 10.89 -3.17 27.30
N ASP A 438 11.85 -2.24 27.33
CA ASP A 438 13.15 -2.46 27.98
C ASP A 438 13.01 -2.69 29.49
N PHE A 439 12.09 -1.98 30.17
CA PHE A 439 11.78 -2.21 31.57
C PHE A 439 11.06 -3.54 31.83
N ILE A 440 10.14 -3.93 30.96
CA ILE A 440 9.48 -5.23 31.05
C ILE A 440 10.48 -6.39 30.92
N LEU A 441 11.45 -6.27 30.01
CA LEU A 441 12.42 -7.34 29.72
C LEU A 441 13.72 -7.25 30.55
N ALA A 442 13.81 -6.36 31.54
CA ALA A 442 15.05 -6.11 32.24
C ALA A 442 15.58 -7.35 32.98
N ASP A 443 14.71 -8.09 33.67
CA ASP A 443 15.04 -9.32 34.40
C ASP A 443 15.49 -10.45 33.47
N ILE A 444 14.82 -10.62 32.33
CA ILE A 444 15.19 -11.62 31.31
C ILE A 444 16.55 -11.27 30.68
N LYS A 445 16.82 -9.96 30.41
CA LYS A 445 18.13 -9.52 29.93
C LYS A 445 19.24 -9.83 30.93
N GLU A 446 18.99 -9.65 32.22
CA GLU A 446 19.95 -10.00 33.29
C GLU A 446 20.16 -11.52 33.36
N ALA A 447 19.11 -12.33 33.25
CA ALA A 447 19.21 -13.79 33.22
C ALA A 447 19.93 -14.34 31.98
N ASP A 448 19.84 -13.66 30.83
CA ASP A 448 20.55 -14.03 29.60
C ASP A 448 22.08 -13.79 29.66
N LYS A 449 22.55 -12.81 30.45
CA LYS A 449 23.98 -12.45 30.53
C LYS A 449 24.89 -13.63 30.90
N PRO A 450 24.67 -14.34 32.04
CA PRO A 450 25.49 -15.48 32.40
C PRO A 450 25.42 -16.60 31.38
N ASN A 451 24.26 -16.86 30.78
CA ASN A 451 24.11 -17.86 29.74
C ASN A 451 24.91 -17.56 28.48
N ARG A 452 24.98 -16.28 28.08
CA ARG A 452 25.82 -15.82 26.96
C ARG A 452 27.31 -15.99 27.26
N LEU A 453 27.74 -15.69 28.49
CA LEU A 453 29.13 -15.88 28.91
C LEU A 453 29.52 -17.35 28.90
N ARG A 454 28.71 -18.24 29.48
CA ARG A 454 28.92 -19.71 29.50
C ARG A 454 29.01 -20.28 28.07
N GLU A 455 28.12 -19.85 27.16
CA GLU A 455 28.17 -20.30 25.77
C GLU A 455 29.44 -19.78 25.07
N ALA A 456 29.85 -18.53 25.33
CA ALA A 456 31.08 -17.99 24.75
C ALA A 456 32.34 -18.69 25.28
N GLU A 457 32.35 -19.09 26.54
CA GLU A 457 33.42 -19.90 27.13
C GLU A 457 33.49 -21.30 26.54
N TRP A 458 32.33 -21.96 26.40
CA TRP A 458 32.25 -23.27 25.76
C TRP A 458 32.79 -23.19 24.34
N LYS A 459 32.40 -22.19 23.56
CA LYS A 459 32.91 -21.97 22.17
C LYS A 459 34.43 -21.75 22.12
N ARG A 460 35.01 -21.05 23.11
CA ARG A 460 36.47 -20.84 23.21
C ARG A 460 37.21 -22.14 23.53
N LYS A 461 36.66 -22.99 24.42
CA LYS A 461 37.27 -24.27 24.77
C LYS A 461 37.18 -25.30 23.64
N ASN A 462 36.14 -25.18 22.77
CA ASN A 462 35.84 -26.10 21.69
C ASN A 462 35.93 -25.40 20.32
N PRO A 463 37.11 -24.95 19.88
CA PRO A 463 37.29 -24.34 18.58
C PRO A 463 36.94 -25.36 17.46
N SER A 464 36.50 -24.88 16.30
CA SER A 464 36.16 -25.72 15.13
C SER A 464 37.43 -26.40 14.56
N SER A 465 37.94 -27.43 15.23
CA SER A 465 39.08 -28.29 14.78
C SER A 465 38.52 -29.65 14.43
N LYS A 466 38.96 -30.19 13.28
CA LYS A 466 38.53 -31.54 12.82
C LYS A 466 39.17 -32.69 13.62
N THR A 467 40.13 -32.36 14.48
CA THR A 467 41.03 -33.33 15.11
C THR A 467 40.81 -33.58 16.61
N LYS A 468 39.96 -32.79 17.28
CA LYS A 468 39.68 -32.99 18.73
C LYS A 468 38.22 -33.25 18.97
N ALA A 469 37.94 -34.24 19.81
CA ALA A 469 36.58 -34.43 20.35
C ALA A 469 36.16 -33.16 21.10
N LYS A 470 34.96 -32.69 20.87
CA LYS A 470 34.40 -31.51 21.53
C LYS A 470 33.70 -31.93 22.82
N ASP A 471 33.80 -31.10 23.84
CA ASP A 471 32.96 -31.25 25.03
C ASP A 471 31.50 -30.98 24.64
N PRO A 472 30.56 -31.74 25.22
CA PRO A 472 29.14 -31.50 24.93
C PRO A 472 28.75 -30.08 25.34
N ARG A 473 27.87 -29.47 24.54
CA ARG A 473 27.33 -28.14 24.86
C ARG A 473 26.48 -28.25 26.11
N PRO A 474 26.60 -27.30 27.06
CA PRO A 474 25.73 -27.29 28.25
C PRO A 474 24.26 -27.18 27.86
N THR A 475 23.41 -28.09 28.36
CA THR A 475 21.98 -28.16 28.01
C THR A 475 21.11 -27.15 28.74
N ASP A 476 21.64 -26.59 29.86
CA ASP A 476 20.96 -25.60 30.73
C ASP A 476 21.20 -24.15 30.29
N ILE A 477 21.71 -23.95 29.07
CA ILE A 477 21.83 -22.61 28.48
C ILE A 477 20.49 -22.21 27.87
N CYS A 478 19.87 -21.18 28.42
CA CYS A 478 18.66 -20.57 27.88
C CYS A 478 18.89 -19.08 27.60
N ILE A 479 18.83 -18.65 26.35
CA ILE A 479 18.95 -17.24 25.92
C ILE A 479 17.64 -16.88 25.21
N GLN A 480 16.85 -16.02 25.85
CA GLN A 480 15.51 -15.65 25.38
C GLN A 480 15.51 -14.42 24.46
N ILE A 481 16.37 -13.44 24.71
CA ILE A 481 16.41 -12.22 23.87
C ILE A 481 17.33 -12.46 22.67
N LEU A 482 16.77 -12.50 21.48
CA LEU A 482 17.52 -12.68 20.23
C LEU A 482 18.07 -11.37 19.71
N ILE A 483 19.23 -11.43 19.07
CA ILE A 483 19.81 -10.32 18.30
C ILE A 483 19.24 -10.30 16.88
N ASP A 484 19.47 -9.23 16.14
CA ASP A 484 18.93 -8.98 14.81
C ASP A 484 19.65 -9.70 13.66
N ASN A 485 20.71 -10.49 13.95
CA ASN A 485 21.48 -11.21 12.94
C ASN A 485 21.88 -12.59 13.46
N LEU A 486 21.12 -13.60 13.12
CA LEU A 486 21.31 -15.00 13.51
C LEU A 486 21.47 -15.90 12.28
N THR A 487 22.10 -17.06 12.46
CA THR A 487 21.99 -18.15 11.49
C THR A 487 20.76 -19.02 11.82
N ASP A 488 20.22 -19.71 10.81
CA ASP A 488 19.09 -20.64 10.97
C ASP A 488 19.37 -21.69 12.08
N ALA A 489 20.58 -22.22 12.12
CA ALA A 489 21.00 -23.16 13.15
C ALA A 489 20.94 -22.56 14.57
N VAL A 490 21.38 -21.31 14.74
CA VAL A 490 21.30 -20.63 16.04
C VAL A 490 19.86 -20.33 16.41
N PHE A 491 19.01 -19.89 15.48
CA PHE A 491 17.58 -19.68 15.74
C PHE A 491 16.92 -20.97 16.25
N ASN A 492 17.11 -22.09 15.54
CA ASN A 492 16.57 -23.39 15.93
C ASN A 492 17.11 -23.84 17.30
N GLN A 493 18.44 -23.62 17.57
CA GLN A 493 19.01 -23.94 18.88
C GLN A 493 18.32 -23.14 20.00
N ARG A 494 18.05 -21.82 19.81
CA ARG A 494 17.36 -21.02 20.82
C ARG A 494 15.92 -21.48 21.06
N VAL A 495 15.23 -21.96 20.03
CA VAL A 495 13.87 -22.53 20.15
C VAL A 495 13.91 -23.78 21.01
N VAL A 496 14.85 -24.70 20.74
CA VAL A 496 15.02 -25.95 21.50
C VAL A 496 15.46 -25.66 22.95
N ASP A 497 16.50 -24.84 23.13
CA ASP A 497 16.99 -24.40 24.46
C ASP A 497 15.86 -23.83 25.34
N ALA A 498 15.05 -22.94 24.76
CA ALA A 498 13.94 -22.31 25.46
C ALA A 498 12.83 -23.30 25.86
N HIS A 499 12.56 -24.29 25.00
CA HIS A 499 11.59 -25.33 25.30
C HIS A 499 12.07 -26.26 26.42
N GLU A 500 13.30 -26.78 26.34
CA GLU A 500 13.88 -27.69 27.31
C GLU A 500 14.08 -27.03 28.67
N ASN A 501 14.35 -25.75 28.73
CA ASN A 501 14.55 -24.97 29.95
C ASN A 501 13.27 -24.30 30.47
N GLY A 502 12.12 -24.98 30.40
CA GLY A 502 10.87 -24.57 31.03
C GLY A 502 9.86 -23.94 30.08
N GLN A 503 9.81 -24.38 28.82
CA GLN A 503 8.84 -23.94 27.81
C GLN A 503 8.81 -22.41 27.61
N ARG A 504 10.00 -21.80 27.64
CA ARG A 504 10.14 -20.35 27.57
C ARG A 504 9.91 -19.81 26.17
N PHE A 505 9.52 -18.54 26.11
CA PHE A 505 9.41 -17.78 24.87
C PHE A 505 10.73 -17.14 24.52
N ILE A 506 11.09 -17.17 23.23
CA ILE A 506 12.14 -16.30 22.68
C ILE A 506 11.52 -14.98 22.22
N TYR A 507 12.29 -13.91 22.31
CA TYR A 507 11.82 -12.56 21.97
C TYR A 507 12.80 -11.85 21.03
N THR A 508 12.22 -11.12 20.08
CA THR A 508 12.98 -10.29 19.13
C THR A 508 12.39 -8.89 19.04
N ARG A 509 13.25 -7.89 18.96
CA ARG A 509 12.85 -6.53 18.59
C ARG A 509 13.68 -6.05 17.41
N VAL A 510 13.02 -5.63 16.35
CA VAL A 510 13.65 -5.08 15.13
C VAL A 510 13.09 -3.70 14.83
N ASP A 511 13.95 -2.80 14.38
CA ASP A 511 13.55 -1.43 14.04
C ASP A 511 12.92 -1.32 12.65
N GLU A 512 13.26 -2.24 11.73
CA GLU A 512 12.65 -2.36 10.41
C GLU A 512 12.19 -3.81 10.19
N VAL A 513 10.97 -3.98 9.68
CA VAL A 513 10.34 -5.31 9.52
C VAL A 513 11.17 -6.26 8.66
N GLU A 514 11.95 -5.74 7.70
CA GLU A 514 12.84 -6.52 6.85
C GLU A 514 13.95 -7.24 7.61
N GLN A 515 14.31 -6.76 8.81
CA GLN A 515 15.32 -7.40 9.67
C GLN A 515 14.84 -8.77 10.20
N LEU A 516 13.53 -9.03 10.22
CA LEU A 516 13.00 -10.37 10.57
C LEU A 516 13.61 -11.48 9.73
N LYS A 517 13.92 -11.21 8.46
CA LYS A 517 14.62 -12.16 7.57
C LYS A 517 16.01 -12.53 8.09
N LYS A 518 16.72 -11.56 8.70
CA LYS A 518 18.06 -11.78 9.28
C LYS A 518 17.98 -12.53 10.61
N VAL A 519 16.96 -12.24 11.43
CA VAL A 519 16.70 -12.95 12.69
C VAL A 519 16.43 -14.43 12.45
N THR A 520 15.65 -14.73 11.43
CA THR A 520 15.27 -16.11 11.07
C THR A 520 16.23 -16.75 10.08
N SER A 521 17.18 -16.01 9.52
CA SER A 521 18.09 -16.41 8.43
C SER A 521 17.40 -17.03 7.21
N LYS A 522 16.15 -16.70 6.99
CA LYS A 522 15.35 -17.30 5.91
C LYS A 522 15.42 -16.56 4.57
N GLY A 523 15.97 -15.41 4.46
CA GLY A 523 16.20 -14.70 3.19
C GLY A 523 14.95 -14.24 2.44
N THR A 524 13.82 -14.93 2.54
CA THR A 524 12.57 -14.60 1.85
C THR A 524 11.45 -14.23 2.83
N VAL A 525 10.47 -13.45 2.35
CA VAL A 525 9.27 -13.10 3.13
C VAL A 525 8.40 -14.33 3.34
N ASP A 526 8.31 -15.20 2.33
CA ASP A 526 7.45 -16.39 2.37
C ASP A 526 7.88 -17.34 3.50
N GLU A 527 9.17 -17.53 3.71
CA GLU A 527 9.70 -18.34 4.82
C GLU A 527 9.48 -17.69 6.19
N VAL A 528 9.60 -16.37 6.30
CA VAL A 528 9.26 -15.63 7.54
C VAL A 528 7.76 -15.75 7.83
N SER A 529 6.91 -15.69 6.80
CA SER A 529 5.47 -15.88 6.91
C SER A 529 5.10 -17.26 7.47
N ILE A 530 5.79 -18.31 7.03
CA ILE A 530 5.62 -19.65 7.60
C ILE A 530 5.96 -19.69 9.09
N LEU A 531 7.07 -19.05 9.50
CA LEU A 531 7.46 -18.99 10.91
C LEU A 531 6.45 -18.20 11.76
N ILE A 532 5.92 -17.10 11.26
CA ILE A 532 4.88 -16.31 11.93
C ILE A 532 3.63 -17.17 12.16
N ARG A 533 3.20 -17.91 11.15
CA ARG A 533 2.04 -18.82 11.29
C ARG A 533 2.31 -19.93 12.30
N LYS A 534 3.48 -20.57 12.23
CA LYS A 534 3.89 -21.60 13.20
C LYS A 534 3.96 -21.05 14.63
N ALA A 535 4.53 -19.84 14.81
CA ALA A 535 4.62 -19.24 16.12
C ALA A 535 3.24 -18.92 16.72
N PHE A 536 2.32 -18.37 15.93
CA PHE A 536 0.97 -18.06 16.40
C PHE A 536 0.20 -19.30 16.87
N ASP A 537 0.36 -20.40 16.15
CA ASP A 537 -0.32 -21.67 16.45
C ASP A 537 0.53 -22.55 17.40
N ASN A 538 1.68 -22.08 17.90
CA ASN A 538 2.68 -22.81 18.69
C ASN A 538 3.02 -24.19 18.09
N ALA A 539 3.04 -24.26 16.75
CA ALA A 539 3.31 -25.48 16.01
C ALA A 539 4.80 -25.86 16.10
N GLU A 540 5.08 -27.15 15.92
CA GLU A 540 6.44 -27.65 15.93
C GLU A 540 7.32 -27.01 14.86
N HIS A 541 8.53 -26.64 15.26
CA HIS A 541 9.58 -26.11 14.44
C HIS A 541 10.92 -26.72 14.82
N GLY A 542 11.73 -27.00 13.83
CA GLY A 542 13.05 -27.58 14.05
C GLY A 542 13.72 -27.95 12.75
N GLN A 543 14.85 -28.60 12.90
CA GLN A 543 15.62 -29.16 11.78
C GLN A 543 16.26 -30.47 12.18
N GLU A 544 16.39 -31.35 11.19
CA GLU A 544 17.16 -32.57 11.28
C GLU A 544 18.32 -32.51 10.30
N ARG A 545 19.53 -32.83 10.75
CA ARG A 545 20.73 -32.85 9.92
C ARG A 545 21.62 -34.02 10.30
N VAL A 546 22.25 -34.67 9.35
CA VAL A 546 23.04 -35.88 9.53
C VAL A 546 24.44 -35.65 10.13
N GLY A 547 24.94 -34.41 10.16
CA GLY A 547 26.30 -34.12 10.65
C GLY A 547 26.42 -34.19 12.17
N ALA A 548 27.47 -34.77 12.72
CA ALA A 548 27.71 -34.91 14.15
C ALA A 548 27.73 -33.60 14.92
N ASP A 549 28.08 -32.47 14.29
CA ASP A 549 28.11 -31.14 14.84
C ASP A 549 26.82 -30.35 14.54
N SER A 550 25.79 -31.00 13.96
CA SER A 550 24.56 -30.36 13.55
C SER A 550 23.64 -30.13 14.73
N ILE A 551 23.00 -28.97 14.73
CA ILE A 551 21.90 -28.71 15.65
C ILE A 551 20.69 -29.47 15.12
N THR A 552 20.23 -30.45 15.92
CA THR A 552 19.05 -31.25 15.61
C THR A 552 18.09 -31.14 16.80
N GLY A 553 16.85 -30.83 16.54
CA GLY A 553 15.81 -30.74 17.55
C GLY A 553 14.52 -30.17 16.97
N ILE A 554 13.42 -30.60 17.56
CA ILE A 554 12.04 -30.18 17.22
C ILE A 554 11.40 -29.70 18.51
N ALA A 555 10.81 -28.51 18.51
CA ALA A 555 10.10 -27.96 19.64
C ALA A 555 8.97 -27.02 19.17
N PRO A 556 7.91 -26.83 19.98
CA PRO A 556 6.91 -25.82 19.73
C PRO A 556 7.55 -24.42 19.60
N LEU A 557 7.21 -23.70 18.52
CA LEU A 557 7.78 -22.37 18.27
C LEU A 557 7.09 -21.31 19.13
N ARG A 558 7.73 -20.95 20.24
CA ARG A 558 7.32 -19.88 21.15
C ARG A 558 8.11 -18.62 20.86
N TRP A 559 7.65 -17.84 19.90
CA TRP A 559 8.36 -16.66 19.42
C TRP A 559 7.47 -15.41 19.45
N ASN A 560 7.84 -14.47 20.32
CA ASN A 560 7.21 -13.14 20.40
C ASN A 560 8.13 -12.09 19.80
N PHE A 561 7.57 -11.10 19.13
CA PHE A 561 8.37 -10.02 18.57
C PHE A 561 7.67 -8.67 18.47
N ASN A 562 8.48 -7.63 18.47
CA ASN A 562 8.11 -6.28 18.02
C ASN A 562 8.92 -5.92 16.78
N ALA A 563 8.22 -5.51 15.74
CA ALA A 563 8.80 -4.91 14.54
C ALA A 563 8.21 -3.52 14.32
N SER A 564 8.98 -2.62 13.73
CA SER A 564 8.43 -1.36 13.25
C SER A 564 8.77 -1.15 11.78
N THR A 565 7.97 -0.32 11.10
CA THR A 565 8.21 -0.03 9.68
C THR A 565 7.48 1.24 9.24
N THR A 566 7.78 1.70 8.04
CA THR A 566 7.02 2.77 7.37
C THR A 566 5.87 2.18 6.56
N ILE A 567 4.87 3.00 6.25
CA ILE A 567 3.71 2.55 5.45
C ILE A 567 4.13 1.95 4.10
N PRO A 568 5.01 2.60 3.30
CA PRO A 568 5.46 2.00 2.03
C PRO A 568 6.23 0.69 2.19
N ASN A 569 7.05 0.57 3.24
CA ASN A 569 7.79 -0.66 3.50
C ASN A 569 6.88 -1.78 3.99
N ALA A 570 5.84 -1.48 4.79
CA ALA A 570 4.82 -2.45 5.20
C ALA A 570 4.14 -3.07 3.96
N HIS A 571 3.65 -2.24 3.04
CA HIS A 571 3.05 -2.73 1.79
C HIS A 571 4.01 -3.62 1.00
N ARG A 572 5.28 -3.22 0.87
CA ARG A 572 6.29 -4.00 0.15
C ARG A 572 6.59 -5.34 0.84
N PHE A 573 6.71 -5.34 2.17
CA PHE A 573 7.06 -6.54 2.93
C PHE A 573 5.92 -7.54 2.94
N PHE A 574 4.69 -7.09 3.17
CA PHE A 574 3.51 -7.95 3.30
C PHE A 574 2.78 -8.21 1.98
N GLN A 575 3.25 -7.69 0.84
CA GLN A 575 2.56 -7.78 -0.44
C GLN A 575 2.10 -9.21 -0.79
N LYS A 576 2.93 -10.23 -0.53
CA LYS A 576 2.62 -11.63 -0.78
C LYS A 576 1.96 -12.33 0.41
N ALA A 577 2.00 -11.71 1.58
CA ALA A 577 1.54 -12.29 2.84
C ALA A 577 0.13 -11.79 3.24
N VAL A 578 -0.56 -11.08 2.35
CA VAL A 578 -1.88 -10.50 2.64
C VAL A 578 -2.94 -11.60 2.72
N ASN A 579 -2.97 -12.57 1.81
CA ASN A 579 -3.97 -13.65 1.77
C ASN A 579 -3.45 -15.02 2.25
N ASP A 580 -2.16 -15.17 2.59
CA ASP A 580 -1.61 -16.43 3.12
C ASP A 580 -1.93 -16.68 4.61
N GLY A 581 -2.70 -15.79 5.23
CA GLY A 581 -3.08 -15.83 6.63
C GLY A 581 -2.05 -15.26 7.62
N THR A 582 -0.90 -14.77 7.15
CA THR A 582 0.15 -14.17 8.01
C THR A 582 -0.33 -12.87 8.62
N LEU A 583 -0.90 -11.96 7.80
CA LEU A 583 -1.37 -10.66 8.25
C LEU A 583 -2.43 -10.76 9.36
N SER A 584 -3.31 -11.75 9.29
CA SER A 584 -4.36 -11.95 10.29
C SER A 584 -3.79 -12.31 11.67
N ARG A 585 -2.61 -12.95 11.74
CA ARG A 585 -1.94 -13.41 12.97
C ARG A 585 -1.08 -12.35 13.65
N LEU A 586 -0.84 -11.23 12.97
CA LEU A 586 -0.10 -10.09 13.52
C LEU A 586 -1.04 -9.14 14.24
N ASN A 587 -0.58 -8.52 15.30
CA ASN A 587 -1.20 -7.33 15.87
C ASN A 587 -0.62 -6.09 15.19
N LEU A 588 -1.44 -5.30 14.53
CA LEU A 588 -0.99 -4.07 13.90
C LEU A 588 -1.29 -2.86 14.76
N SER A 589 -0.32 -1.98 14.87
CA SER A 589 -0.44 -0.72 15.59
C SER A 589 0.10 0.45 14.77
N THR A 590 -0.31 1.68 15.12
CA THR A 590 0.14 2.88 14.43
C THR A 590 0.20 4.09 15.37
N ILE A 591 0.88 5.15 14.92
CA ILE A 591 0.91 6.46 15.56
C ILE A 591 0.25 7.45 14.61
N ILE A 592 -0.80 8.15 15.09
CA ILE A 592 -1.61 9.04 14.27
C ILE A 592 -1.32 10.48 14.67
N LYS A 593 -0.88 11.29 13.70
CA LYS A 593 -0.76 12.74 13.92
C LYS A 593 -2.14 13.37 14.00
N PRO A 594 -2.42 14.23 14.98
CA PRO A 594 -3.61 15.07 14.95
C PRO A 594 -3.64 15.95 13.71
N LYS A 595 -4.82 16.18 13.13
CA LYS A 595 -4.98 17.01 11.92
C LYS A 595 -4.71 18.50 12.12
N ALA A 596 -4.60 18.99 13.35
CA ALA A 596 -4.37 20.39 13.66
C ALA A 596 -3.05 20.57 14.41
N GLU A 597 -2.38 21.69 14.07
CA GLU A 597 -1.20 22.28 14.68
C GLU A 597 0.16 21.86 14.09
N TYR A 598 0.39 22.38 12.88
CA TYR A 598 1.72 22.72 12.45
C TYR A 598 2.18 23.96 13.25
N THR A 599 2.93 23.76 14.32
CA THR A 599 3.68 24.85 14.97
C THR A 599 5.05 24.94 14.28
N PRO A 600 5.36 26.10 13.61
CA PRO A 600 6.57 26.25 12.79
C PRO A 600 7.90 26.19 13.55
N ASN A 601 7.92 26.00 14.86
CA ASN A 601 9.08 26.18 15.72
C ASN A 601 9.73 24.94 16.32
N SER A 602 9.40 23.71 15.85
CA SER A 602 10.18 22.55 16.27
C SER A 602 11.35 22.32 15.31
N LYS A 603 12.57 22.63 15.77
CA LYS A 603 13.83 22.40 15.02
C LYS A 603 14.06 20.96 14.54
N ASN A 604 13.20 19.99 14.92
CA ASN A 604 13.32 18.56 14.58
C ASN A 604 12.06 17.93 13.97
N GLY A 605 11.07 18.70 13.52
CA GLY A 605 9.88 18.15 12.83
C GLY A 605 8.99 17.22 13.68
N ILE A 606 9.24 17.05 14.96
CA ILE A 606 8.52 16.16 15.87
C ILE A 606 7.53 17.02 16.66
N VAL A 607 6.24 16.89 16.35
CA VAL A 607 5.19 17.58 17.11
C VAL A 607 4.99 16.88 18.44
N ASN A 608 5.44 17.48 19.50
CA ASN A 608 5.10 17.07 20.86
C ASN A 608 3.76 17.73 21.23
N VAL A 609 2.66 16.97 21.16
CA VAL A 609 1.31 17.48 21.46
C VAL A 609 1.11 17.74 22.95
N ASP A 610 1.92 17.10 23.79
CA ASP A 610 2.00 17.34 25.23
C ASP A 610 3.42 17.81 25.54
N SER A 611 3.61 19.13 25.58
CA SER A 611 4.92 19.76 25.86
C SER A 611 5.45 19.47 27.27
N SER A 612 4.65 18.87 28.15
CA SER A 612 5.04 18.53 29.52
C SER A 612 5.85 17.23 29.61
N LEU A 613 5.76 16.34 28.61
CA LEU A 613 6.44 15.05 28.59
C LEU A 613 7.37 14.89 27.38
N PRO A 614 8.61 14.41 27.58
CA PRO A 614 9.50 14.08 26.46
C PRO A 614 8.98 12.87 25.66
N ILE A 615 9.30 12.82 24.36
CA ILE A 615 8.80 11.81 23.41
C ILE A 615 9.04 10.38 23.90
N PHE A 616 10.21 10.11 24.47
CA PHE A 616 10.60 8.78 24.93
C PHE A 616 10.32 8.53 26.43
N GLY A 617 9.67 9.47 27.11
CA GLY A 617 9.40 9.38 28.53
C GLY A 617 10.67 9.54 29.41
N ILE A 618 10.44 9.81 30.66
CA ILE A 618 11.49 9.75 31.69
C ILE A 618 11.09 8.64 32.67
N TYR A 619 11.89 7.60 32.71
CA TYR A 619 11.68 6.43 33.56
C TYR A 619 12.76 6.36 34.63
N ASP A 620 12.36 6.02 35.84
CA ASP A 620 13.20 5.97 37.03
C ASP A 620 13.09 4.60 37.74
N GLU A 621 13.86 4.40 38.79
CA GLU A 621 13.83 3.18 39.59
C GLU A 621 12.46 2.95 40.22
N LYS A 622 11.76 4.00 40.64
CA LYS A 622 10.41 3.93 41.17
C LYS A 622 9.39 3.35 40.18
N PHE A 623 9.57 3.63 38.88
CA PHE A 623 8.77 3.01 37.83
C PHE A 623 9.04 1.51 37.77
N ALA A 624 10.31 1.10 37.86
CA ALA A 624 10.70 -0.30 37.87
C ALA A 624 10.10 -1.04 39.10
N GLU A 625 10.17 -0.45 40.27
CA GLU A 625 9.57 -1.00 41.50
C GLU A 625 8.06 -1.20 41.37
N GLN A 626 7.35 -0.24 40.79
CA GLN A 626 5.89 -0.33 40.56
C GLN A 626 5.52 -1.39 39.54
N LEU A 627 6.41 -1.70 38.61
CA LEU A 627 6.19 -2.70 37.57
C LEU A 627 6.39 -4.13 38.08
N GLN A 628 7.33 -4.34 39.04
CA GLN A 628 7.70 -5.67 39.52
C GLN A 628 6.54 -6.54 40.02
N PRO A 629 5.54 -6.06 40.75
CA PRO A 629 4.43 -6.90 41.19
C PRO A 629 3.61 -7.49 40.05
N PHE A 630 3.51 -6.76 38.92
CA PHE A 630 2.83 -7.28 37.72
C PHE A 630 3.65 -8.36 37.03
N LEU A 631 4.97 -8.14 36.86
CA LEU A 631 5.87 -9.12 36.24
C LEU A 631 5.95 -10.39 37.11
N TYR A 632 6.00 -10.25 38.42
CA TYR A 632 5.99 -11.40 39.34
C TYR A 632 4.75 -12.28 39.13
N ARG A 633 3.54 -11.68 39.01
CA ARG A 633 2.31 -12.44 38.75
C ARG A 633 2.33 -13.15 37.42
N LEU A 634 2.86 -12.50 36.37
CA LEU A 634 2.99 -13.12 35.04
C LEU A 634 3.98 -14.30 35.07
N ASN A 635 5.15 -14.12 35.69
CA ASN A 635 6.16 -15.17 35.86
C ASN A 635 5.71 -16.34 36.73
N SER A 636 4.83 -16.11 37.71
CA SER A 636 4.33 -17.12 38.64
C SER A 636 3.11 -17.87 38.11
N ALA A 637 2.54 -17.42 36.98
CA ALA A 637 1.41 -18.09 36.36
C ALA A 637 1.83 -19.43 35.72
N ASN A 638 0.99 -20.45 35.81
CA ASN A 638 1.28 -21.77 35.24
C ASN A 638 0.00 -22.52 34.91
N GLY A 639 0.07 -23.47 33.97
CA GLY A 639 -1.00 -24.37 33.58
C GLY A 639 -2.13 -23.69 32.78
N LEU A 640 -3.29 -24.33 32.77
CA LEU A 640 -4.47 -23.84 32.07
C LEU A 640 -5.19 -22.79 32.92
N ILE A 641 -5.31 -21.58 32.41
CA ILE A 641 -6.01 -20.48 33.06
C ILE A 641 -7.30 -20.16 32.31
N GLU A 642 -8.41 -20.09 33.01
CA GLU A 642 -9.71 -19.77 32.45
C GLU A 642 -10.26 -18.47 33.06
N CYS A 643 -10.95 -17.68 32.22
CA CYS A 643 -11.66 -16.47 32.61
C CYS A 643 -12.99 -16.40 31.87
N PRO A 644 -14.10 -16.80 32.52
CA PRO A 644 -15.43 -16.84 31.86
C PRO A 644 -15.85 -15.46 31.32
N GLN A 645 -15.45 -14.38 31.98
CA GLN A 645 -15.73 -13.01 31.52
C GLN A 645 -15.01 -12.66 30.22
N ALA A 646 -13.73 -13.08 30.08
CA ALA A 646 -12.97 -12.90 28.85
C ALA A 646 -13.56 -13.71 27.70
N LEU A 647 -13.97 -14.95 27.95
CA LEU A 647 -14.65 -15.80 26.96
C LEU A 647 -16.00 -15.21 26.53
N LYS A 648 -16.77 -14.69 27.48
CA LYS A 648 -18.05 -14.00 27.17
C LYS A 648 -17.78 -12.79 26.26
N LEU A 649 -16.79 -11.96 26.61
CA LEU A 649 -16.42 -10.78 25.83
C LEU A 649 -15.97 -11.19 24.40
N ALA A 650 -15.15 -12.25 24.26
CA ALA A 650 -14.72 -12.73 22.97
C ALA A 650 -15.90 -13.17 22.08
N LYS A 651 -16.88 -13.89 22.65
CA LYS A 651 -18.11 -14.26 21.92
C LYS A 651 -18.94 -13.05 21.49
N GLU A 652 -19.09 -12.05 22.36
CA GLU A 652 -19.77 -10.79 22.04
C GLU A 652 -19.10 -10.07 20.87
N LEU A 653 -17.76 -9.95 20.91
CA LEU A 653 -16.98 -9.29 19.86
C LEU A 653 -17.04 -10.07 18.54
N THR A 654 -16.98 -11.40 18.57
CA THR A 654 -17.18 -12.21 17.36
C THR A 654 -18.51 -11.93 16.70
N ALA A 655 -19.61 -11.93 17.48
CA ALA A 655 -20.94 -11.65 16.97
C ALA A 655 -21.08 -10.21 16.45
N GLU A 656 -20.42 -9.24 17.08
CA GLU A 656 -20.38 -7.85 16.64
C GLU A 656 -19.60 -7.72 15.33
N ASN A 657 -18.45 -8.38 15.21
CA ASN A 657 -17.64 -8.36 14.00
C ASN A 657 -18.33 -9.02 12.81
N ASP A 658 -19.05 -10.13 13.03
CA ASP A 658 -19.85 -10.77 11.97
C ASP A 658 -20.97 -9.86 11.46
N ARG A 659 -21.63 -9.13 12.38
CA ARG A 659 -22.62 -8.11 11.99
C ARG A 659 -21.99 -6.98 11.20
N ARG A 660 -20.82 -6.48 11.62
CA ARG A 660 -20.09 -5.43 10.91
C ARG A 660 -19.61 -5.91 9.54
N ALA A 661 -19.03 -7.11 9.45
CA ALA A 661 -18.60 -7.69 8.19
C ALA A 661 -19.77 -7.83 7.20
N THR A 662 -20.95 -8.20 7.69
CA THR A 662 -22.17 -8.28 6.89
C THR A 662 -22.67 -6.90 6.47
N LEU A 663 -22.64 -5.91 7.39
CA LEU A 663 -23.04 -4.53 7.11
C LEU A 663 -22.13 -3.86 6.10
N TYR A 664 -20.81 -4.09 6.20
CA TYR A 664 -19.80 -3.54 5.29
C TYR A 664 -19.68 -4.35 4.00
N GLU A 665 -20.33 -5.51 3.92
CA GLU A 665 -20.18 -6.48 2.82
C GLU A 665 -18.69 -6.76 2.52
N SER A 666 -17.89 -6.91 3.57
CA SER A 666 -16.44 -7.09 3.50
C SER A 666 -16.02 -8.48 3.99
N ASP A 667 -15.58 -9.32 3.05
CA ASP A 667 -15.00 -10.61 3.37
C ASP A 667 -13.61 -10.46 3.99
N ALA A 668 -12.84 -9.45 3.58
CA ALA A 668 -11.56 -9.12 4.21
C ALA A 668 -11.73 -8.78 5.69
N TYR A 669 -12.70 -7.94 6.05
CA TYR A 669 -13.00 -7.63 7.45
C TYR A 669 -13.35 -8.89 8.24
N ARG A 670 -14.21 -9.75 7.68
CA ARG A 670 -14.62 -11.01 8.29
C ARG A 670 -13.42 -11.91 8.59
N ILE A 671 -12.57 -12.15 7.60
CA ILE A 671 -11.38 -13.02 7.72
C ILE A 671 -10.39 -12.46 8.75
N LEU A 672 -10.13 -11.16 8.72
CA LEU A 672 -9.19 -10.52 9.65
C LEU A 672 -9.72 -10.51 11.08
N SER A 673 -11.03 -10.39 11.28
CA SER A 673 -11.66 -10.29 12.60
C SER A 673 -11.51 -11.56 13.46
N TYR A 674 -11.50 -12.75 12.86
CA TYR A 674 -11.38 -14.00 13.62
C TYR A 674 -10.08 -14.06 14.45
N ARG A 675 -8.94 -13.74 13.82
CA ARG A 675 -7.64 -13.75 14.52
C ARG A 675 -7.41 -12.50 15.38
N ALA A 676 -7.96 -11.34 15.00
CA ALA A 676 -7.93 -10.15 15.84
C ALA A 676 -8.66 -10.41 17.18
N ASN A 677 -9.77 -11.16 17.16
CA ASN A 677 -10.49 -11.57 18.36
C ASN A 677 -9.67 -12.50 19.25
N VAL A 678 -8.98 -13.50 18.69
CA VAL A 678 -8.06 -14.37 19.46
C VAL A 678 -6.96 -13.53 20.12
N ILE A 679 -6.31 -12.63 19.37
CA ILE A 679 -5.25 -11.74 19.90
C ILE A 679 -5.80 -10.87 21.05
N ALA A 680 -6.99 -10.30 20.88
CA ALA A 680 -7.65 -9.50 21.90
C ALA A 680 -7.99 -10.33 23.15
N TYR A 681 -8.47 -11.56 22.98
CA TYR A 681 -8.71 -12.52 24.07
C TYR A 681 -7.40 -12.82 24.82
N LEU A 682 -6.30 -13.10 24.12
CA LEU A 682 -5.00 -13.35 24.77
C LEU A 682 -4.51 -12.14 25.57
N LYS A 683 -4.70 -10.93 25.06
CA LYS A 683 -4.42 -9.67 25.81
C LYS A 683 -5.28 -9.55 27.06
N ALA A 684 -6.57 -9.90 26.96
CA ALA A 684 -7.46 -9.96 28.13
C ALA A 684 -6.94 -10.87 29.22
N MET A 685 -6.47 -12.08 28.83
CA MET A 685 -5.95 -13.08 29.75
C MET A 685 -4.64 -12.62 30.43
N VAL A 686 -3.72 -12.01 29.68
CA VAL A 686 -2.48 -11.41 30.25
C VAL A 686 -2.83 -10.34 31.28
N LEU A 687 -3.76 -9.44 30.97
CA LEU A 687 -4.18 -8.39 31.90
C LEU A 687 -4.92 -8.94 33.13
N TYR A 688 -5.71 -9.97 32.96
CA TYR A 688 -6.40 -10.67 34.03
C TYR A 688 -5.40 -11.27 35.03
N VAL A 689 -4.37 -11.99 34.55
CA VAL A 689 -3.30 -12.53 35.41
C VAL A 689 -2.50 -11.39 36.07
N ALA A 690 -2.11 -10.37 35.31
CA ALA A 690 -1.35 -9.24 35.82
C ALA A 690 -2.10 -8.50 36.95
N GLN A 691 -3.42 -8.52 36.95
CA GLN A 691 -4.30 -7.92 37.98
C GLN A 691 -4.75 -8.94 39.05
N ASP A 692 -3.95 -9.97 39.28
CA ASP A 692 -4.21 -10.97 40.33
C ASP A 692 -5.56 -11.69 40.15
N TYR A 693 -5.83 -12.14 38.91
CA TYR A 693 -7.05 -12.83 38.50
C TYR A 693 -8.34 -12.06 38.80
N LYS A 694 -8.27 -10.71 38.72
CA LYS A 694 -9.42 -9.83 38.90
C LYS A 694 -9.85 -9.22 37.57
N TRP A 695 -11.03 -9.61 37.11
CA TRP A 695 -11.65 -9.02 35.94
C TRP A 695 -12.21 -7.65 36.29
N THR A 696 -11.90 -6.64 35.48
CA THR A 696 -12.39 -5.27 35.66
C THR A 696 -12.99 -4.70 34.36
N LYS A 697 -13.80 -3.65 34.51
CA LYS A 697 -14.38 -2.95 33.36
C LYS A 697 -13.30 -2.36 32.45
N GLU A 698 -12.22 -1.87 33.04
CA GLU A 698 -11.10 -1.30 32.29
C GLU A 698 -10.43 -2.34 31.39
N ILE A 699 -10.35 -3.62 31.80
CA ILE A 699 -9.87 -4.71 30.94
C ILE A 699 -10.83 -4.88 29.76
N ALA A 700 -12.13 -4.96 30.01
CA ALA A 700 -13.13 -5.15 28.98
C ALA A 700 -13.14 -3.99 27.96
N ASP A 701 -13.13 -2.74 28.46
CA ASP A 701 -13.12 -1.54 27.60
C ASP A 701 -11.84 -1.46 26.75
N TYR A 702 -10.67 -1.80 27.36
CA TYR A 702 -9.40 -1.85 26.65
C TYR A 702 -9.39 -2.92 25.55
N VAL A 703 -9.84 -4.13 25.86
CA VAL A 703 -9.85 -5.25 24.92
C VAL A 703 -10.75 -4.97 23.71
N ARG A 704 -11.94 -4.40 23.92
CA ARG A 704 -12.83 -3.92 22.85
C ARG A 704 -12.13 -2.90 21.95
N TRP A 705 -11.46 -1.94 22.55
CA TRP A 705 -10.71 -0.91 21.83
C TRP A 705 -9.52 -1.52 21.06
N SER A 706 -8.74 -2.38 21.70
CA SER A 706 -7.53 -2.98 21.12
C SER A 706 -7.85 -3.83 19.89
N GLU A 707 -8.91 -4.67 19.96
CA GLU A 707 -9.39 -5.43 18.80
C GLU A 707 -9.81 -4.51 17.66
N GLN A 708 -10.60 -3.48 17.95
CA GLN A 708 -11.04 -2.52 16.94
C GLN A 708 -9.88 -1.73 16.35
N MET A 709 -8.85 -1.40 17.14
CA MET A 709 -7.67 -0.69 16.69
C MET A 709 -6.80 -1.55 15.78
N ASP A 710 -6.61 -2.82 16.12
CA ASP A 710 -5.91 -3.80 15.26
C ASP A 710 -6.65 -3.99 13.93
N LEU A 711 -7.97 -4.20 13.97
CA LEU A 711 -8.81 -4.31 12.77
C LEU A 711 -8.80 -3.04 11.94
N TRP A 712 -8.86 -1.87 12.58
CA TRP A 712 -8.77 -0.59 11.89
C TRP A 712 -7.43 -0.44 11.16
N CYS A 713 -6.32 -0.81 11.80
CA CYS A 713 -4.99 -0.81 11.17
C CYS A 713 -4.93 -1.79 9.98
N LYS A 714 -5.41 -3.02 10.16
CA LYS A 714 -5.43 -4.04 9.11
C LYS A 714 -6.23 -3.61 7.89
N MET A 715 -7.45 -3.12 8.11
CA MET A 715 -8.32 -2.64 7.03
C MET A 715 -7.76 -1.38 6.35
N ARG A 716 -7.21 -0.44 7.12
CA ARG A 716 -6.63 0.80 6.58
C ARG A 716 -5.42 0.53 5.69
N PHE A 717 -4.54 -0.36 6.10
CA PHE A 717 -3.29 -0.59 5.36
C PHE A 717 -3.42 -1.67 4.29
N PHE A 718 -4.27 -2.67 4.46
CA PHE A 718 -4.30 -3.84 3.60
C PHE A 718 -5.70 -4.27 3.15
N GLY A 719 -6.77 -3.67 3.68
CA GLY A 719 -8.14 -4.11 3.42
C GLY A 719 -8.51 -4.13 1.95
N SER A 720 -8.20 -3.07 1.20
CA SER A 720 -8.51 -3.00 -0.24
C SER A 720 -7.79 -4.08 -1.05
N GLN A 721 -6.51 -4.32 -0.76
CA GLN A 721 -5.73 -5.34 -1.43
C GLN A 721 -6.29 -6.74 -1.15
N LEU A 722 -6.63 -7.03 0.12
CA LEU A 722 -7.19 -8.32 0.50
C LEU A 722 -8.57 -8.56 -0.14
N GLU A 723 -9.42 -7.54 -0.22
CA GLU A 723 -10.71 -7.64 -0.91
C GLU A 723 -10.53 -7.96 -2.41
N GLU A 724 -9.58 -7.31 -3.08
CA GLU A 724 -9.28 -7.57 -4.48
C GLU A 724 -8.80 -9.02 -4.70
N GLU A 725 -7.92 -9.52 -3.82
CA GLU A 725 -7.40 -10.88 -3.90
C GLU A 725 -8.49 -11.93 -3.63
N ILE A 726 -9.34 -11.75 -2.62
CA ILE A 726 -10.49 -12.64 -2.33
C ILE A 726 -11.44 -12.70 -3.52
N GLN A 727 -11.74 -11.54 -4.14
CA GLN A 727 -12.61 -11.50 -5.31
C GLN A 727 -12.00 -12.20 -6.52
N ALA A 728 -10.68 -12.04 -6.72
CA ALA A 728 -9.96 -12.74 -7.79
C ALA A 728 -9.98 -14.27 -7.58
N GLU A 729 -9.81 -14.75 -6.35
CA GLU A 729 -9.93 -16.17 -6.01
C GLU A 729 -11.36 -16.70 -6.23
N GLN A 730 -12.38 -15.98 -5.81
CA GLN A 730 -13.78 -16.36 -6.04
C GLN A 730 -14.11 -16.45 -7.53
N GLN A 731 -13.59 -15.53 -8.36
CA GLN A 731 -13.75 -15.58 -9.81
C GLN A 731 -13.02 -16.78 -10.43
N GLN A 732 -11.86 -17.17 -9.91
CA GLN A 732 -11.14 -18.36 -10.36
C GLN A 732 -11.84 -19.66 -9.98
N VAL A 733 -12.45 -19.73 -8.81
CA VAL A 733 -13.22 -20.90 -8.34
C VAL A 733 -14.53 -21.08 -9.15
N THR A 734 -15.15 -19.99 -9.57
CA THR A 734 -16.33 -20.03 -10.45
C THR A 734 -15.98 -20.35 -11.90
N ALA A 735 -14.72 -20.19 -12.30
CA ALA A 735 -14.18 -20.59 -13.59
C ALA A 735 -13.61 -22.02 -13.55
N ALA A 736 -14.34 -23.00 -13.01
CA ALA A 736 -14.05 -24.39 -13.33
C ALA A 736 -13.97 -24.52 -14.86
N PRO A 737 -12.97 -25.25 -15.43
CA PRO A 737 -12.83 -25.35 -16.86
C PRO A 737 -14.15 -25.85 -17.45
N GLN A 738 -14.90 -24.93 -18.06
CA GLN A 738 -16.18 -25.30 -18.68
C GLN A 738 -15.91 -26.38 -19.70
N ASN A 739 -16.70 -27.42 -19.68
CA ASN A 739 -16.62 -28.51 -20.66
C ASN A 739 -16.87 -27.91 -22.04
N LEU A 740 -15.79 -27.68 -22.78
CA LEU A 740 -15.85 -27.05 -24.11
C LEU A 740 -16.84 -27.77 -25.07
N LEU A 741 -16.95 -29.10 -24.93
CA LEU A 741 -17.90 -29.87 -25.71
C LEU A 741 -19.35 -29.56 -25.31
N ALA A 742 -19.62 -29.35 -24.02
CA ALA A 742 -20.96 -28.99 -23.54
C ALA A 742 -21.43 -27.61 -24.06
N LEU A 743 -20.47 -26.67 -24.23
CA LEU A 743 -20.75 -25.31 -24.73
C LEU A 743 -21.05 -25.24 -26.25
N LEU A 744 -20.67 -26.24 -27.00
CA LEU A 744 -20.92 -26.32 -28.46
C LEU A 744 -22.37 -26.76 -28.71
N PRO A 745 -22.99 -26.40 -29.83
CA PRO A 745 -24.29 -26.94 -30.24
C PRO A 745 -24.18 -28.45 -30.55
N GLY A 746 -25.33 -29.11 -30.69
CA GLY A 746 -25.38 -30.55 -31.03
C GLY A 746 -24.65 -30.90 -32.31
N GLU A 747 -24.74 -30.01 -33.30
CA GLU A 747 -23.97 -30.05 -34.56
C GLU A 747 -23.19 -28.74 -34.66
N PHE A 748 -21.90 -28.81 -35.01
CA PHE A 748 -21.05 -27.63 -35.09
C PHE A 748 -19.97 -27.74 -36.16
N THR A 749 -19.58 -26.57 -36.69
CA THR A 749 -18.48 -26.47 -37.64
C THR A 749 -17.15 -26.31 -36.92
N TYR A 750 -16.05 -26.57 -37.64
CA TYR A 750 -14.71 -26.32 -37.11
C TYR A 750 -14.50 -24.85 -36.72
N GLU A 751 -15.10 -23.89 -37.44
CA GLU A 751 -15.01 -22.46 -37.11
C GLU A 751 -15.75 -22.13 -35.79
N GLN A 752 -16.95 -22.69 -35.59
CA GLN A 752 -17.67 -22.53 -34.32
C GLN A 752 -16.89 -23.09 -33.15
N TYR A 753 -16.25 -24.24 -33.33
CA TYR A 753 -15.36 -24.82 -32.33
C TYR A 753 -14.16 -23.89 -32.02
N LEU A 754 -13.50 -23.31 -33.04
CA LEU A 754 -12.39 -22.40 -32.87
C LEU A 754 -12.79 -21.11 -32.12
N ARG A 755 -13.93 -20.51 -32.48
CA ARG A 755 -14.49 -19.33 -31.81
C ARG A 755 -14.75 -19.63 -30.33
N MET A 756 -15.36 -20.76 -30.01
CA MET A 756 -15.61 -21.17 -28.64
C MET A 756 -14.30 -21.40 -27.86
N ARG A 757 -13.27 -21.98 -28.46
CA ARG A 757 -11.94 -22.12 -27.86
C ARG A 757 -11.31 -20.77 -27.55
N GLN A 758 -11.40 -19.80 -28.46
CA GLN A 758 -10.86 -18.45 -28.27
C GLN A 758 -11.59 -17.71 -27.14
N GLN A 759 -12.91 -17.82 -27.06
CA GLN A 759 -13.72 -17.28 -25.97
C GLN A 759 -13.32 -17.86 -24.61
N GLN A 760 -12.86 -19.12 -24.57
CA GLN A 760 -12.33 -19.80 -23.38
C GLN A 760 -10.82 -19.60 -23.17
N GLY A 761 -10.19 -18.65 -23.87
CA GLY A 761 -8.78 -18.33 -23.73
C GLY A 761 -7.80 -19.42 -24.21
N LYS A 762 -8.29 -20.47 -24.92
CA LYS A 762 -7.47 -21.59 -25.40
C LYS A 762 -6.79 -21.25 -26.72
N ARG A 763 -5.45 -21.29 -26.75
CA ARG A 763 -4.65 -21.02 -27.96
C ARG A 763 -4.49 -22.27 -28.85
N GLY A 764 -4.14 -22.08 -30.14
CA GLY A 764 -3.85 -23.13 -31.10
C GLY A 764 -5.09 -23.65 -31.85
N ASP A 765 -4.89 -24.51 -32.85
CA ASP A 765 -5.93 -25.01 -33.80
C ASP A 765 -6.90 -26.06 -33.19
N GLY A 766 -6.57 -26.62 -32.02
CA GLY A 766 -7.42 -27.57 -31.32
C GLY A 766 -7.73 -28.89 -32.04
N LYS A 767 -7.11 -29.17 -33.20
CA LYS A 767 -7.34 -30.41 -34.00
C LYS A 767 -7.06 -31.66 -33.16
N GLY A 768 -6.06 -31.61 -32.25
CA GLY A 768 -5.78 -32.72 -31.33
C GLY A 768 -6.95 -33.05 -30.41
N THR A 769 -7.67 -32.01 -29.92
CA THR A 769 -8.85 -32.18 -29.06
C THR A 769 -10.01 -32.84 -29.83
N LEU A 770 -10.29 -32.42 -31.04
CA LEU A 770 -11.32 -33.01 -31.88
C LEU A 770 -11.02 -34.48 -32.20
N ARG A 771 -9.74 -34.83 -32.53
CA ARG A 771 -9.32 -36.23 -32.75
C ARG A 771 -9.53 -37.06 -31.49
N CYS A 772 -9.18 -36.52 -30.29
CA CYS A 772 -9.39 -37.20 -29.02
C CYS A 772 -10.87 -37.42 -28.73
N TRP A 773 -11.73 -36.44 -28.98
CA TRP A 773 -13.19 -36.56 -28.81
C TRP A 773 -13.80 -37.56 -29.77
N LYS A 774 -13.38 -37.58 -31.05
CA LYS A 774 -13.78 -38.59 -32.05
C LYS A 774 -13.35 -39.99 -31.60
N HIS A 775 -12.09 -40.16 -31.17
CA HIS A 775 -11.57 -41.45 -30.72
C HIS A 775 -12.32 -42.01 -29.50
N ARG A 776 -12.80 -41.11 -28.62
CA ARG A 776 -13.56 -41.46 -27.39
C ARG A 776 -15.06 -41.61 -27.66
N GLY A 777 -15.52 -41.46 -28.91
CA GLY A 777 -16.92 -41.56 -29.26
C GLY A 777 -17.82 -40.40 -28.78
N TYR A 778 -17.23 -39.25 -28.43
CA TYR A 778 -18.03 -38.10 -27.98
C TYR A 778 -18.56 -37.25 -29.15
N ILE A 779 -17.93 -37.36 -30.33
CA ILE A 779 -18.34 -36.67 -31.55
C ILE A 779 -18.07 -37.55 -32.78
N GLU A 780 -18.88 -37.35 -33.82
CA GLU A 780 -18.70 -37.93 -35.12
C GLU A 780 -18.54 -36.81 -36.15
N TYR A 781 -17.79 -37.06 -37.22
CA TYR A 781 -17.61 -36.14 -38.33
C TYR A 781 -18.36 -36.64 -39.56
N ASP A 782 -19.30 -35.84 -40.01
CA ASP A 782 -20.06 -36.08 -41.23
C ASP A 782 -19.33 -35.41 -42.41
N GLU A 783 -18.84 -36.22 -43.33
CA GLU A 783 -18.09 -35.78 -44.51
C GLU A 783 -18.98 -35.08 -45.56
N VAL A 784 -20.28 -35.37 -45.56
CA VAL A 784 -21.22 -34.77 -46.52
C VAL A 784 -21.57 -33.34 -46.15
N THR A 785 -21.83 -33.11 -44.88
CA THR A 785 -22.21 -31.79 -44.37
C THR A 785 -21.00 -30.97 -43.84
N SER A 786 -19.80 -31.58 -43.72
CA SER A 786 -18.60 -30.99 -43.15
C SER A 786 -18.80 -30.51 -41.70
N MET A 787 -19.68 -31.16 -40.95
CA MET A 787 -20.05 -30.82 -39.61
C MET A 787 -19.64 -31.92 -38.59
N TRP A 788 -19.40 -31.53 -37.38
CA TRP A 788 -19.24 -32.41 -36.24
C TRP A 788 -20.54 -32.55 -35.48
N ARG A 789 -20.94 -33.77 -35.14
CA ARG A 789 -22.15 -34.07 -34.36
C ARG A 789 -21.78 -34.66 -33.03
N LYS A 790 -22.43 -34.20 -31.96
CA LYS A 790 -22.29 -34.84 -30.62
C LYS A 790 -23.03 -36.15 -30.60
N MET A 791 -22.41 -37.16 -30.02
CA MET A 791 -22.99 -38.50 -29.85
C MET A 791 -23.71 -38.64 -28.54
#